data_27b04cfc1a856d6ba373f327c30ec01a
#
_entry.id   27b04cfc1a856d6ba373f327c30ec01a
#
_cell.length_a   1.000
_cell.length_b   1.000
_cell.length_c   1.000
_cell.angle_alpha   90.00
_cell.angle_beta   90.00
_cell.angle_gamma   90.00
#
_symmetry.space_group_name_H-M   'P 1'
#
loop_
_entity.id
_entity.type
_entity.pdbx_description
1 polymer ?
#
loop_
_entity_poly.entity_id
_entity_poly.type
_entity_poly.pdbx_seq_one_letter_code
_entity_poly.pdbx_strand_id
1 'polypeptide(L)'
;MSNPGLLILCLLSLLLVACGGGAASESQTLDADADADADAVPVPIDEGDSSDNSNIGTTSDQPNILLIIADDQGLDASAQYTLSSDLPVTPTLNQLASQGIIFDNAWATPACTTTRSTMITGKYGVNSGVLDIGDILPAGSVTLQQFLAQDENTDNYQSAVIGKWHLGGTAADASHPATVGIDYFAGTLRGAISDYTDWDLTVNGQTTGSTEYHSSAITDLAIDWIDDQAQPWFLWLAYVAPHTPFHLPPAELHTQTLSGTEADIAANPRAYYLAAIEAMDTEIGRLLGTMTEAELDNTIILYIGDNGTPGRVVDRSVYGNGSKGSLTEGGLRVPMVVSGAGVSRQNVRETALINSSDFFATIANLAGSSVTAVGDSQSFKDLLSNADADQRDYIYSDFEADSVSGWAVRDGQYKLITTLDGQQQLYDLVNDPLETNNLIGGSSGYSTVVEQLAAVATMIRNTDNGGEGETLAIDITGDIFTQRSANCEDYIASYQSTAMDVFRSVLFSGNLTISTSAGKCQLQSNGVPNHDFNDGQQSFPNNLSEQAYNYQITTSPVFASTNTALAIGNDNGLMLNGVKIDLLAAACFAVGDEKTGCGDMSQPWRFDPMFPANGFRVDSHNAHVQPNGSYHYHGTPNAMFAADTAVESPLVGFAADGFPIFGSWFDDDGTVRKALPSYRLKTGTRQAVSGYTTPSGDYDGTYRDDYEYIEGLGDLDECNGMQVDGVYGYFISDAYPYIMGCLKGQMDPSFN
;
A
#
# COMPACT_ATOMS: atom_id res chain seq x y z
N MET A 1 15.02 -34.35 -46.10
CA MET A 1 13.90 -34.58 -47.06
C MET A 1 12.95 -33.41 -46.81
N SER A 2 13.18 -32.41 -47.55
CA SER A 2 12.36 -31.71 -48.55
C SER A 2 11.17 -30.93 -48.00
N ASN A 3 11.34 -29.61 -48.00
CA ASN A 3 10.39 -28.51 -48.20
C ASN A 3 9.48 -28.72 -49.44
N PRO A 4 8.41 -27.98 -49.71
CA PRO A 4 8.29 -26.54 -49.81
C PRO A 4 6.89 -26.01 -49.32
N GLY A 5 6.61 -24.76 -48.91
CA GLY A 5 6.76 -23.49 -49.62
C GLY A 5 5.43 -23.02 -50.24
N LEU A 6 4.80 -21.94 -49.70
CA LEU A 6 3.97 -21.08 -50.57
C LEU A 6 3.90 -19.64 -50.02
N LEU A 7 4.50 -18.75 -50.82
CA LEU A 7 4.33 -17.30 -50.84
C LEU A 7 2.98 -16.94 -51.46
N ILE A 8 2.26 -15.94 -50.92
CA ILE A 8 1.37 -15.10 -51.73
C ILE A 8 1.53 -13.64 -51.31
N LEU A 9 2.02 -12.86 -52.25
CA LEU A 9 2.08 -11.39 -52.36
C LEU A 9 0.77 -10.90 -52.99
N CYS A 10 0.28 -9.73 -52.59
CA CYS A 10 -0.36 -8.70 -53.44
C CYS A 10 -0.80 -7.53 -52.56
N LEU A 11 -0.15 -6.41 -52.66
CA LEU A 11 -0.29 -5.25 -53.58
C LEU A 11 -1.22 -4.14 -53.04
N LEU A 12 -0.55 -3.03 -52.79
CA LEU A 12 -0.93 -1.61 -52.79
C LEU A 12 -2.23 -1.21 -53.50
N SER A 13 -2.91 -0.20 -52.90
CA SER A 13 -3.47 0.91 -53.68
C SER A 13 -3.56 2.17 -52.84
N LEU A 14 -2.77 3.17 -53.17
CA LEU A 14 -2.90 4.61 -52.84
C LEU A 14 -4.11 5.20 -53.54
N LEU A 15 -4.83 6.12 -52.92
CA LEU A 15 -5.49 7.23 -53.61
C LEU A 15 -5.52 8.47 -52.72
N LEU A 16 -4.73 9.46 -53.11
CA LEU A 16 -4.80 10.87 -52.72
C LEU A 16 -5.97 11.53 -53.48
N VAL A 17 -6.74 12.41 -52.83
CA VAL A 17 -7.28 13.62 -53.47
C VAL A 17 -7.25 14.76 -52.47
N ALA A 18 -6.69 15.87 -52.91
CA ALA A 18 -6.48 17.14 -52.23
C ALA A 18 -7.48 18.21 -52.71
N CYS A 19 -7.40 19.35 -52.05
CA CYS A 19 -7.90 20.70 -52.39
C CYS A 19 -9.36 21.00 -52.04
N GLY A 20 -9.70 22.12 -51.47
CA GLY A 20 -9.13 23.43 -51.21
C GLY A 20 -10.22 24.37 -50.73
N GLY A 21 -9.92 25.30 -49.90
CA GLY A 21 -9.89 26.68 -50.21
C GLY A 21 -11.06 27.54 -49.70
N GLY A 22 -10.76 28.56 -48.93
CA GLY A 22 -11.28 29.90 -49.08
C GLY A 22 -12.22 30.42 -47.98
N ALA A 23 -11.69 31.18 -47.03
CA ALA A 23 -11.69 32.65 -46.93
C ALA A 23 -13.00 33.28 -46.39
N ALA A 24 -12.86 33.88 -45.20
CA ALA A 24 -12.94 35.31 -44.84
C ALA A 24 -14.34 35.95 -44.66
N SER A 25 -14.42 36.61 -43.58
CA SER A 25 -14.72 38.04 -43.31
C SER A 25 -16.02 38.36 -42.57
N GLU A 26 -15.75 39.18 -41.55
CA GLU A 26 -16.37 40.45 -41.08
C GLU A 26 -17.68 40.39 -40.30
N SER A 27 -17.59 40.75 -39.03
CA SER A 27 -17.75 42.04 -38.35
C SER A 27 -19.14 42.68 -38.43
N GLN A 28 -19.67 43.06 -37.27
CA GLN A 28 -20.33 44.32 -36.85
C GLN A 28 -21.16 44.07 -35.58
N THR A 29 -20.78 44.61 -34.44
CA THR A 29 -21.15 45.86 -33.72
C THR A 29 -22.60 46.32 -33.78
N LEU A 30 -23.11 46.69 -32.65
CA LEU A 30 -23.90 47.83 -32.17
C LEU A 30 -24.78 47.42 -31.01
N ASP A 31 -24.54 47.91 -29.85
CA ASP A 31 -24.97 49.15 -29.14
C ASP A 31 -26.28 49.05 -28.40
N ALA A 32 -26.17 49.31 -27.12
CA ALA A 32 -26.65 50.40 -26.24
C ALA A 32 -28.09 50.20 -25.75
N ASP A 33 -28.47 50.44 -24.58
CA ASP A 33 -28.55 51.51 -23.61
C ASP A 33 -29.24 51.00 -22.35
N ALA A 34 -28.75 51.25 -21.18
CA ALA A 34 -28.97 52.37 -20.21
C ALA A 34 -30.20 52.15 -19.29
N ASP A 35 -30.10 52.28 -18.05
CA ASP A 35 -30.14 53.33 -17.01
C ASP A 35 -30.36 52.68 -15.64
N ALA A 36 -29.56 52.97 -14.67
CA ALA A 36 -29.41 54.02 -13.66
C ALA A 36 -30.23 53.74 -12.39
N ASP A 37 -29.73 53.82 -11.24
CA ASP A 37 -29.38 54.82 -10.24
C ASP A 37 -29.07 54.12 -8.89
N ALA A 38 -28.01 54.37 -8.30
CA ALA A 38 -27.42 55.35 -7.39
C ALA A 38 -27.67 55.03 -5.90
N ASP A 39 -26.61 54.86 -5.14
CA ASP A 39 -26.11 55.87 -4.18
C ASP A 39 -24.83 55.39 -3.49
N ALA A 40 -23.81 56.24 -3.61
CA ALA A 40 -22.47 56.11 -3.04
C ALA A 40 -22.29 57.06 -1.86
N VAL A 41 -21.43 56.67 -0.90
CA VAL A 41 -20.64 57.65 -0.12
C VAL A 41 -19.20 57.10 0.07
N PRO A 42 -18.15 57.88 -0.15
CA PRO A 42 -16.74 57.46 -0.24
C PRO A 42 -15.94 57.69 1.03
N VAL A 43 -14.86 56.95 1.23
CA VAL A 43 -13.73 57.29 2.12
C VAL A 43 -12.40 57.00 1.41
N PRO A 44 -11.34 57.77 1.67
CA PRO A 44 -10.39 58.18 0.67
C PRO A 44 -9.17 57.25 0.48
N ILE A 45 -8.62 57.40 -0.71
CA ILE A 45 -7.42 56.81 -1.26
C ILE A 45 -6.18 57.48 -0.61
N ASP A 46 -5.20 56.69 -0.23
CA ASP A 46 -3.80 57.14 -0.08
C ASP A 46 -2.98 56.46 -1.19
N GLU A 47 -2.44 57.28 -2.07
CA GLU A 47 -1.56 56.85 -3.17
C GLU A 47 -0.14 56.70 -2.63
N GLY A 48 0.39 55.47 -2.79
CA GLY A 48 1.81 55.18 -2.61
C GLY A 48 2.30 54.35 -3.78
N ASP A 49 2.85 55.04 -4.77
CA ASP A 49 3.60 54.50 -5.91
C ASP A 49 4.84 53.74 -5.42
N SER A 50 4.99 52.47 -5.80
CA SER A 50 6.29 51.89 -6.10
C SER A 50 6.11 50.62 -6.95
N SER A 51 6.44 50.77 -8.20
CA SER A 51 6.78 49.72 -9.14
C SER A 51 7.94 48.88 -8.58
N ASP A 52 7.67 47.65 -8.22
CA ASP A 52 8.69 46.63 -8.18
C ASP A 52 8.14 45.34 -8.84
N ASN A 53 8.59 45.14 -10.06
CA ASN A 53 8.33 43.97 -10.86
C ASN A 53 9.38 42.91 -10.44
N SER A 54 9.20 42.33 -9.25
CA SER A 54 9.93 41.15 -8.87
C SER A 54 9.12 39.94 -9.38
N ASN A 55 9.69 39.33 -10.38
CA ASN A 55 9.33 38.00 -10.86
C ASN A 55 9.51 37.01 -9.68
N ILE A 56 8.47 36.85 -8.89
CA ILE A 56 8.43 35.78 -7.89
C ILE A 56 8.21 34.49 -8.69
N GLY A 57 9.31 33.78 -8.94
CA GLY A 57 9.22 32.40 -9.36
C GLY A 57 8.29 31.68 -8.38
N THR A 58 7.25 31.07 -8.88
CA THR A 58 6.45 30.12 -8.14
C THR A 58 7.39 28.96 -7.76
N THR A 59 7.90 28.97 -6.53
CA THR A 59 8.50 27.76 -5.96
C THR A 59 7.42 26.70 -5.99
N SER A 60 7.69 25.60 -6.66
CA SER A 60 6.87 24.40 -6.58
C SER A 60 6.71 24.03 -5.09
N ASP A 61 5.49 23.80 -4.64
CA ASP A 61 5.25 23.33 -3.26
C ASP A 61 5.78 21.90 -3.03
N GLN A 62 6.33 21.25 -4.06
CA GLN A 62 6.86 19.90 -4.05
C GLN A 62 8.37 19.92 -3.76
N PRO A 63 8.86 19.11 -2.78
CA PRO A 63 10.28 19.07 -2.44
C PRO A 63 11.09 18.28 -3.48
N ASN A 64 12.37 18.57 -3.58
CA ASN A 64 13.33 17.67 -4.18
C ASN A 64 13.56 16.47 -3.24
N ILE A 65 13.84 15.29 -3.80
CA ILE A 65 14.03 14.06 -3.04
C ILE A 65 15.38 13.44 -3.39
N LEU A 66 16.29 13.37 -2.41
CA LEU A 66 17.60 12.77 -2.53
C LEU A 66 17.65 11.48 -1.69
N LEU A 67 17.64 10.33 -2.36
CA LEU A 67 17.85 9.03 -1.73
C LEU A 67 19.31 8.62 -1.90
N ILE A 68 20.05 8.49 -0.80
CA ILE A 68 21.46 8.07 -0.77
C ILE A 68 21.56 6.64 -0.23
N ILE A 69 22.16 5.75 -1.00
CA ILE A 69 22.30 4.34 -0.66
C ILE A 69 23.80 4.01 -0.52
N ALA A 70 24.18 3.50 0.66
CA ALA A 70 25.51 2.97 0.93
C ALA A 70 25.50 1.45 0.73
N ASP A 71 26.46 0.92 -0.06
CA ASP A 71 26.55 -0.50 -0.38
C ASP A 71 27.37 -1.25 0.70
N ASP A 72 26.74 -2.19 1.39
CA ASP A 72 27.39 -3.00 2.43
C ASP A 72 27.66 -2.27 3.77
N GLN A 73 26.92 -1.26 4.14
CA GLN A 73 27.09 -0.59 5.43
C GLN A 73 26.05 -1.03 6.46
N GLY A 74 26.48 -1.82 7.44
CA GLY A 74 25.65 -2.19 8.59
C GLY A 74 25.81 -1.24 9.78
N LEU A 75 25.00 -1.45 10.83
CA LEU A 75 25.00 -0.60 12.03
C LEU A 75 26.30 -0.61 12.81
N ASP A 76 27.07 -1.70 12.80
CA ASP A 76 28.36 -1.82 13.48
C ASP A 76 29.46 -0.95 12.85
N ALA A 77 29.18 -0.39 11.67
CA ALA A 77 30.06 0.55 10.97
C ALA A 77 29.43 1.94 10.80
N SER A 78 28.42 2.27 11.61
CA SER A 78 27.69 3.55 11.53
C SER A 78 27.83 4.33 12.84
N ALA A 79 28.51 5.50 12.78
CA ALA A 79 28.78 6.33 13.93
C ALA A 79 27.51 6.82 14.65
N GLN A 80 26.38 6.93 13.92
CA GLN A 80 25.08 7.36 14.45
C GLN A 80 24.45 6.35 15.42
N TYR A 81 24.90 5.09 15.41
CA TYR A 81 24.34 3.99 16.25
C TYR A 81 25.27 3.57 17.40
N THR A 82 26.54 3.91 17.35
CA THR A 82 27.53 3.68 18.42
C THR A 82 27.60 2.25 18.97
N LEU A 83 27.32 1.23 18.12
CA LEU A 83 27.34 -0.17 18.55
C LEU A 83 28.75 -0.73 18.65
N SER A 84 29.69 -0.30 17.79
CA SER A 84 31.09 -0.67 17.81
C SER A 84 31.92 0.42 18.49
N SER A 85 33.11 0.04 18.98
CA SER A 85 34.11 1.00 19.46
C SER A 85 35.04 1.49 18.31
N ASP A 86 35.00 0.85 17.14
CA ASP A 86 35.79 1.15 15.95
C ASP A 86 34.87 1.64 14.84
N LEU A 87 34.67 2.96 14.76
CA LEU A 87 33.70 3.64 13.92
C LEU A 87 34.37 4.65 12.99
N PRO A 88 33.81 4.89 11.77
CA PRO A 88 34.31 5.91 10.85
C PRO A 88 34.00 7.33 11.35
N VAL A 89 34.79 8.30 10.91
CA VAL A 89 34.53 9.72 11.10
C VAL A 89 33.61 10.22 9.98
N THR A 90 32.34 10.46 10.29
CA THR A 90 31.29 10.82 9.32
C THR A 90 30.59 12.14 9.70
N PRO A 91 31.27 13.29 9.53
CA PRO A 91 30.70 14.59 9.95
C PRO A 91 29.44 14.98 9.21
N THR A 92 29.31 14.63 7.92
CA THR A 92 28.13 14.94 7.11
C THR A 92 26.92 14.13 7.59
N LEU A 93 27.04 12.84 7.75
CA LEU A 93 25.95 11.99 8.27
C LEU A 93 25.61 12.34 9.72
N ASN A 94 26.58 12.77 10.53
CA ASN A 94 26.32 13.26 11.88
C ASN A 94 25.52 14.58 11.87
N GLN A 95 25.79 15.45 10.92
CA GLN A 95 25.02 16.69 10.72
C GLN A 95 23.58 16.37 10.29
N LEU A 96 23.38 15.52 9.26
CA LEU A 96 22.07 15.10 8.84
C LEU A 96 21.28 14.46 9.98
N ALA A 97 21.89 13.57 10.76
CA ALA A 97 21.27 12.94 11.90
C ALA A 97 20.87 13.95 13.00
N SER A 98 21.68 14.99 13.23
CA SER A 98 21.38 16.04 14.21
C SER A 98 20.25 16.98 13.76
N GLN A 99 20.04 17.10 12.45
CA GLN A 99 19.00 17.91 11.82
C GLN A 99 17.75 17.12 11.43
N GLY A 100 17.75 15.80 11.72
CA GLY A 100 16.70 14.89 11.29
C GLY A 100 16.41 13.79 12.29
N ILE A 101 16.01 12.65 11.75
CA ILE A 101 15.56 11.46 12.47
C ILE A 101 16.51 10.29 12.17
N ILE A 102 16.95 9.59 13.21
CA ILE A 102 17.62 8.30 13.11
C ILE A 102 16.58 7.21 13.35
N PHE A 103 16.41 6.26 12.41
CA PHE A 103 15.49 5.15 12.57
C PHE A 103 16.21 3.93 13.17
N ASP A 104 15.74 3.45 14.30
CA ASP A 104 16.37 2.36 15.05
C ASP A 104 16.03 0.97 14.52
N ASN A 105 14.91 0.80 13.84
CA ASN A 105 14.39 -0.47 13.42
C ASN A 105 14.14 -0.52 11.90
N ALA A 106 15.07 0.01 11.10
CA ALA A 106 15.02 -0.10 9.65
C ALA A 106 15.63 -1.44 9.20
N TRP A 107 14.85 -2.24 8.48
CA TRP A 107 15.29 -3.48 7.85
C TRP A 107 15.44 -3.31 6.34
N ALA A 108 16.57 -3.78 5.85
CA ALA A 108 16.80 -4.09 4.45
C ALA A 108 16.63 -5.61 4.23
N THR A 109 17.12 -6.13 3.10
CA THR A 109 17.26 -7.56 2.88
C THR A 109 18.71 -7.99 3.08
N PRO A 110 19.01 -9.30 3.13
CA PRO A 110 20.37 -9.78 3.38
C PRO A 110 21.40 -9.38 2.34
N ALA A 111 20.98 -8.93 1.14
CA ALA A 111 21.86 -8.64 0.02
C ALA A 111 21.41 -7.43 -0.81
N CYS A 112 22.37 -6.81 -1.50
CA CYS A 112 22.16 -5.56 -2.24
C CYS A 112 21.15 -5.67 -3.38
N THR A 113 21.13 -6.73 -4.18
CA THR A 113 20.18 -6.92 -5.29
C THR A 113 18.74 -6.94 -4.79
N THR A 114 18.51 -7.75 -3.77
CA THR A 114 17.16 -7.93 -3.19
C THR A 114 16.66 -6.64 -2.53
N THR A 115 17.51 -5.92 -1.77
CA THR A 115 17.13 -4.62 -1.18
C THR A 115 16.81 -3.56 -2.24
N ARG A 116 17.63 -3.46 -3.29
CA ARG A 116 17.39 -2.50 -4.37
C ARG A 116 16.09 -2.81 -5.09
N SER A 117 15.77 -4.11 -5.27
CA SER A 117 14.48 -4.54 -5.80
C SER A 117 13.32 -4.15 -4.89
N THR A 118 13.41 -4.40 -3.57
CA THR A 118 12.33 -4.05 -2.65
C THR A 118 12.07 -2.54 -2.62
N MET A 119 13.13 -1.73 -2.62
CA MET A 119 13.00 -0.26 -2.60
C MET A 119 12.41 0.30 -3.88
N ILE A 120 12.82 -0.21 -5.06
CA ILE A 120 12.41 0.35 -6.35
C ILE A 120 11.03 -0.14 -6.79
N THR A 121 10.54 -1.28 -6.25
CA THR A 121 9.24 -1.87 -6.61
C THR A 121 8.19 -1.74 -5.51
N GLY A 122 8.60 -1.45 -4.27
CA GLY A 122 7.70 -1.51 -3.11
C GLY A 122 7.25 -2.91 -2.75
N LYS A 123 7.97 -3.97 -3.23
CA LYS A 123 7.58 -5.37 -3.05
C LYS A 123 8.67 -6.16 -2.36
N TYR A 124 8.30 -7.10 -1.48
CA TYR A 124 9.22 -8.09 -0.93
C TYR A 124 9.79 -8.99 -2.02
N GLY A 125 10.89 -9.68 -1.72
CA GLY A 125 11.55 -10.57 -2.67
C GLY A 125 10.62 -11.60 -3.29
N VAL A 126 9.81 -12.27 -2.47
CA VAL A 126 8.81 -13.26 -2.91
C VAL A 126 7.79 -12.68 -3.89
N ASN A 127 7.44 -11.38 -3.76
CA ASN A 127 6.44 -10.70 -4.59
C ASN A 127 7.07 -9.97 -5.79
N SER A 128 8.37 -9.64 -5.75
CA SER A 128 9.11 -9.05 -6.88
C SER A 128 9.77 -10.09 -7.78
N GLY A 129 9.94 -11.32 -7.29
CA GLY A 129 10.68 -12.38 -7.95
C GLY A 129 12.20 -12.21 -7.90
N VAL A 130 12.73 -11.31 -7.03
CA VAL A 130 14.16 -11.05 -6.86
C VAL A 130 14.57 -11.49 -5.44
N LEU A 131 15.07 -12.70 -5.31
CA LEU A 131 15.34 -13.36 -4.04
C LEU A 131 16.84 -13.62 -3.78
N ASP A 132 17.69 -13.50 -4.82
CA ASP A 132 19.15 -13.76 -4.70
C ASP A 132 19.97 -12.69 -5.41
N ILE A 133 21.28 -12.71 -5.12
CA ILE A 133 22.29 -11.91 -5.82
C ILE A 133 22.41 -12.41 -7.26
N GLY A 134 22.17 -11.53 -8.21
CA GLY A 134 22.25 -11.88 -9.64
C GLY A 134 20.91 -12.22 -10.27
N ASP A 135 19.83 -12.19 -9.51
CA ASP A 135 18.49 -12.16 -10.07
C ASP A 135 18.29 -10.89 -10.91
N ILE A 136 17.34 -10.97 -11.83
CA ILE A 136 17.02 -9.87 -12.74
C ILE A 136 15.65 -9.31 -12.37
N LEU A 137 15.58 -8.01 -12.16
CA LEU A 137 14.29 -7.34 -12.01
C LEU A 137 13.51 -7.49 -13.34
N PRO A 138 12.32 -8.13 -13.32
CA PRO A 138 11.56 -8.37 -14.55
C PRO A 138 11.20 -7.08 -15.28
N ALA A 139 11.24 -7.11 -16.62
CA ALA A 139 10.94 -5.95 -17.48
C ALA A 139 9.51 -5.41 -17.32
N GLY A 140 8.58 -6.20 -16.78
CA GLY A 140 7.20 -5.78 -16.47
C GLY A 140 7.03 -5.15 -15.09
N SER A 141 8.11 -5.08 -14.27
CA SER A 141 8.02 -4.48 -12.94
C SER A 141 7.79 -2.98 -13.04
N VAL A 142 6.81 -2.48 -12.30
CA VAL A 142 6.61 -1.03 -12.13
C VAL A 142 7.65 -0.52 -11.13
N THR A 143 8.53 0.37 -11.58
CA THR A 143 9.51 1.03 -10.73
C THR A 143 8.94 2.31 -10.13
N LEU A 144 9.52 2.77 -9.02
CA LEU A 144 9.15 4.04 -8.39
C LEU A 144 9.23 5.21 -9.38
N GLN A 145 10.25 5.24 -10.25
CA GLN A 145 10.41 6.27 -11.27
C GLN A 145 9.27 6.24 -12.30
N GLN A 146 8.87 5.04 -12.75
CA GLN A 146 7.70 4.90 -13.62
C GLN A 146 6.40 5.30 -12.92
N PHE A 147 6.25 4.94 -11.65
CA PHE A 147 5.08 5.34 -10.86
C PHE A 147 4.97 6.85 -10.78
N LEU A 148 6.06 7.55 -10.41
CA LEU A 148 6.09 9.02 -10.35
C LEU A 148 5.74 9.68 -11.70
N ALA A 149 6.23 9.11 -12.81
CA ALA A 149 5.96 9.63 -14.15
C ALA A 149 4.51 9.37 -14.63
N GLN A 150 3.77 8.46 -14.01
CA GLN A 150 2.40 8.08 -14.39
C GLN A 150 1.31 8.65 -13.48
N ASP A 151 1.64 9.02 -12.24
CA ASP A 151 0.71 9.62 -11.28
C ASP A 151 0.54 11.12 -11.61
N GLU A 152 -0.71 11.56 -11.80
CA GLU A 152 -1.06 12.93 -12.20
C GLU A 152 -0.59 14.03 -11.22
N ASN A 153 -0.29 13.65 -9.97
CA ASN A 153 0.21 14.58 -8.95
C ASN A 153 1.74 14.68 -8.93
N THR A 154 2.45 13.78 -9.63
CA THR A 154 3.91 13.67 -9.58
C THR A 154 4.57 13.60 -10.96
N ASP A 155 3.81 13.66 -12.06
CA ASP A 155 4.28 13.55 -13.45
C ASP A 155 5.26 14.65 -13.88
N ASN A 156 5.38 15.73 -13.09
CA ASN A 156 6.34 16.80 -13.27
C ASN A 156 7.74 16.51 -12.68
N TYR A 157 7.89 15.41 -11.89
CA TYR A 157 9.19 15.06 -11.34
C TYR A 157 10.15 14.58 -12.42
N GLN A 158 11.37 15.11 -12.36
CA GLN A 158 12.49 14.53 -13.10
C GLN A 158 13.17 13.50 -12.22
N SER A 159 13.44 12.29 -12.75
CA SER A 159 14.06 11.24 -11.96
C SER A 159 15.31 10.67 -12.59
N ALA A 160 16.28 10.31 -11.74
CA ALA A 160 17.52 9.66 -12.16
C ALA A 160 17.94 8.54 -11.20
N VAL A 161 18.68 7.58 -11.75
CA VAL A 161 19.46 6.60 -10.99
C VAL A 161 20.94 6.84 -11.30
N ILE A 162 21.70 7.25 -10.30
CA ILE A 162 23.14 7.51 -10.43
C ILE A 162 23.91 6.60 -9.46
N GLY A 163 24.90 5.86 -9.97
CA GLY A 163 25.74 4.93 -9.22
C GLY A 163 25.43 3.46 -9.50
N LYS A 164 25.42 2.61 -8.47
CA LYS A 164 25.25 1.17 -8.60
C LYS A 164 23.80 0.79 -8.95
N TRP A 165 23.63 0.02 -10.03
CA TRP A 165 22.36 -0.56 -10.45
C TRP A 165 22.06 -1.90 -9.78
N HIS A 166 22.76 -2.95 -10.18
CA HIS A 166 22.72 -4.32 -9.66
C HIS A 166 21.33 -5.00 -9.72
N LEU A 167 20.48 -4.64 -10.69
CA LEU A 167 19.16 -5.24 -10.94
C LEU A 167 19.04 -5.90 -12.32
N GLY A 168 20.08 -5.82 -13.16
CA GLY A 168 20.15 -6.42 -14.49
C GLY A 168 20.81 -7.78 -14.54
N GLY A 169 20.93 -8.49 -13.42
CA GLY A 169 21.60 -9.79 -13.33
C GLY A 169 23.12 -9.70 -13.47
N THR A 170 23.74 -10.85 -13.78
CA THR A 170 25.22 -10.96 -13.90
C THR A 170 25.77 -10.50 -15.25
N ALA A 171 24.91 -10.35 -16.27
CA ALA A 171 25.32 -10.08 -17.65
C ALA A 171 25.74 -8.64 -17.93
N ALA A 172 25.49 -7.69 -17.03
CA ALA A 172 25.74 -6.26 -17.21
C ALA A 172 25.09 -5.69 -18.48
N ASP A 173 23.80 -5.95 -18.66
CA ASP A 173 23.03 -5.41 -19.79
C ASP A 173 22.86 -3.90 -19.62
N ALA A 174 23.52 -3.12 -20.50
CA ALA A 174 23.48 -1.67 -20.48
C ALA A 174 22.08 -1.08 -20.81
N SER A 175 21.21 -1.87 -21.44
CA SER A 175 19.85 -1.45 -21.75
C SER A 175 18.84 -1.71 -20.63
N HIS A 176 19.19 -2.55 -19.64
CA HIS A 176 18.27 -3.01 -18.61
C HIS A 176 17.63 -1.86 -17.80
N PRO A 177 18.33 -0.81 -17.34
CA PRO A 177 17.66 0.31 -16.63
C PRO A 177 16.52 0.92 -17.45
N ALA A 178 16.71 1.15 -18.76
CA ALA A 178 15.68 1.68 -19.64
C ALA A 178 14.50 0.70 -19.85
N THR A 179 14.74 -0.63 -19.83
CA THR A 179 13.67 -1.63 -19.98
C THR A 179 12.70 -1.68 -18.80
N VAL A 180 13.13 -1.17 -17.63
CA VAL A 180 12.30 -1.04 -16.44
C VAL A 180 11.97 0.42 -16.12
N GLY A 181 12.01 1.30 -17.14
CA GLY A 181 11.50 2.67 -17.07
C GLY A 181 12.37 3.66 -16.33
N ILE A 182 13.69 3.47 -16.34
CA ILE A 182 14.64 4.49 -15.85
C ILE A 182 15.06 5.39 -17.02
N ASP A 183 14.62 6.63 -17.00
CA ASP A 183 14.86 7.60 -18.09
C ASP A 183 16.31 8.13 -18.11
N TYR A 184 16.91 8.29 -16.93
CA TYR A 184 18.31 8.66 -16.79
C TYR A 184 19.05 7.71 -15.87
N PHE A 185 20.04 7.02 -16.43
CA PHE A 185 20.96 6.16 -15.69
C PHE A 185 22.41 6.54 -15.95
N ALA A 186 23.21 6.74 -14.90
CA ALA A 186 24.66 6.93 -14.99
C ALA A 186 25.38 6.18 -13.85
N GLY A 187 26.20 5.18 -14.15
CA GLY A 187 26.90 4.43 -13.10
C GLY A 187 27.37 3.03 -13.51
N THR A 188 27.43 2.12 -12.54
CA THR A 188 27.85 0.74 -12.71
C THR A 188 26.68 -0.22 -12.76
N LEU A 189 26.65 -1.12 -13.75
CA LEU A 189 25.57 -2.09 -13.93
C LEU A 189 25.67 -3.27 -12.98
N ARG A 190 26.89 -3.69 -12.64
CA ARG A 190 27.17 -4.90 -11.84
C ARG A 190 27.12 -4.64 -10.34
N GLY A 191 27.05 -5.73 -9.57
CA GLY A 191 27.05 -5.70 -8.11
C GLY A 191 28.37 -5.26 -7.47
N ALA A 192 29.50 -5.35 -8.21
CA ALA A 192 30.82 -4.94 -7.76
C ALA A 192 31.60 -4.35 -8.93
N ILE A 193 32.56 -3.50 -8.61
CA ILE A 193 33.57 -2.99 -9.52
C ILE A 193 34.89 -3.74 -9.30
N SER A 194 35.75 -3.80 -10.34
CA SER A 194 37.08 -4.46 -10.24
C SER A 194 38.09 -3.62 -9.48
N ASP A 195 37.99 -2.29 -9.63
CA ASP A 195 38.90 -1.31 -9.02
C ASP A 195 38.13 0.04 -8.92
N TYR A 196 38.37 0.81 -7.85
CA TYR A 196 37.75 2.11 -7.66
C TYR A 196 38.32 3.21 -8.57
N THR A 197 39.42 2.93 -9.27
CA THR A 197 40.10 3.85 -10.21
C THR A 197 40.26 3.26 -11.61
N ASP A 198 39.65 2.10 -11.90
CA ASP A 198 39.58 1.48 -13.24
C ASP A 198 38.30 0.65 -13.34
N TRP A 199 37.25 1.28 -13.81
CA TRP A 199 35.88 0.74 -13.80
C TRP A 199 35.06 1.16 -15.01
N ASP A 200 33.99 0.44 -15.29
CA ASP A 200 33.08 0.70 -16.40
C ASP A 200 31.98 1.67 -15.97
N LEU A 201 31.92 2.86 -16.58
CA LEU A 201 30.83 3.82 -16.50
C LEU A 201 29.84 3.59 -17.63
N THR A 202 28.58 3.36 -17.30
CA THR A 202 27.46 3.30 -18.26
C THR A 202 26.59 4.54 -18.09
N VAL A 203 26.37 5.28 -19.17
CA VAL A 203 25.43 6.41 -19.22
C VAL A 203 24.39 6.13 -20.30
N ASN A 204 23.12 5.99 -19.93
CA ASN A 204 21.99 5.77 -20.84
C ASN A 204 22.28 4.71 -21.92
N GLY A 205 22.73 3.55 -21.49
CA GLY A 205 23.00 2.41 -22.37
C GLY A 205 24.37 2.42 -23.08
N GLN A 206 25.21 3.44 -22.86
CA GLN A 206 26.57 3.53 -23.44
C GLN A 206 27.61 3.31 -22.34
N THR A 207 28.46 2.32 -22.49
CA THR A 207 29.52 1.98 -21.53
C THR A 207 30.90 2.46 -22.02
N THR A 208 31.63 3.12 -21.12
CA THR A 208 33.01 3.60 -21.32
C THR A 208 33.85 3.30 -20.08
N GLY A 209 35.17 3.15 -20.23
CA GLY A 209 36.07 3.02 -19.06
C GLY A 209 36.28 4.38 -18.38
N SER A 210 36.31 4.37 -17.04
CA SER A 210 36.67 5.50 -16.19
C SER A 210 37.86 5.18 -15.32
N THR A 211 38.74 6.17 -15.14
CA THR A 211 39.92 6.11 -14.25
C THR A 211 39.81 7.08 -13.07
N GLU A 212 38.72 7.75 -12.93
CA GLU A 212 38.41 8.61 -11.78
C GLU A 212 38.03 7.78 -10.57
N TYR A 213 38.34 8.27 -9.38
CA TYR A 213 37.91 7.61 -8.15
C TYR A 213 36.38 7.48 -8.12
N HIS A 214 35.89 6.24 -8.02
CA HIS A 214 34.47 5.93 -8.26
C HIS A 214 33.51 6.80 -7.45
N SER A 215 33.73 6.96 -6.13
CA SER A 215 32.81 7.75 -5.30
C SER A 215 32.78 9.22 -5.72
N SER A 216 33.95 9.81 -6.10
CA SER A 216 34.02 11.19 -6.59
C SER A 216 33.33 11.34 -7.95
N ALA A 217 33.57 10.41 -8.89
CA ALA A 217 32.94 10.46 -10.21
C ALA A 217 31.40 10.32 -10.13
N ILE A 218 30.89 9.45 -9.23
CA ILE A 218 29.45 9.32 -9.00
C ILE A 218 28.87 10.62 -8.40
N THR A 219 29.60 11.26 -7.51
CA THR A 219 29.21 12.56 -6.94
C THR A 219 29.21 13.68 -8.00
N ASP A 220 30.20 13.70 -8.89
CA ASP A 220 30.25 14.69 -9.99
C ASP A 220 29.05 14.51 -10.94
N LEU A 221 28.71 13.27 -11.31
CA LEU A 221 27.52 12.98 -12.11
C LEU A 221 26.22 13.41 -11.42
N ALA A 222 26.15 13.27 -10.10
CA ALA A 222 25.00 13.71 -9.33
C ALA A 222 24.88 15.25 -9.29
N ILE A 223 26.00 15.95 -9.07
CA ILE A 223 26.07 17.41 -9.10
C ILE A 223 25.65 17.94 -10.47
N ASP A 224 26.28 17.43 -11.54
CA ASP A 224 25.99 17.86 -12.91
C ASP A 224 24.51 17.63 -13.26
N TRP A 225 23.95 16.50 -12.83
CA TRP A 225 22.54 16.20 -13.11
C TRP A 225 21.59 17.11 -12.31
N ILE A 226 21.87 17.40 -11.02
CA ILE A 226 21.05 18.28 -10.17
C ILE A 226 21.09 19.72 -10.73
N ASP A 227 22.27 20.22 -11.12
CA ASP A 227 22.44 21.57 -11.65
C ASP A 227 21.62 21.82 -12.94
N ASP A 228 21.31 20.77 -13.69
CA ASP A 228 20.50 20.83 -14.90
C ASP A 228 18.97 20.81 -14.63
N GLN A 229 18.51 20.60 -13.38
CA GLN A 229 17.09 20.48 -13.07
C GLN A 229 16.43 21.85 -12.85
N ALA A 230 15.29 22.06 -13.53
CA ALA A 230 14.43 23.21 -13.35
C ALA A 230 13.05 22.89 -12.74
N GLN A 231 12.78 21.61 -12.50
CA GLN A 231 11.56 21.06 -11.94
C GLN A 231 11.90 20.29 -10.66
N PRO A 232 10.92 19.95 -9.82
CA PRO A 232 11.15 19.02 -8.72
C PRO A 232 11.78 17.72 -9.22
N TRP A 233 12.71 17.16 -8.45
CA TRP A 233 13.45 15.99 -8.87
C TRP A 233 13.55 14.92 -7.79
N PHE A 234 13.68 13.67 -8.25
CA PHE A 234 14.01 12.52 -7.44
C PHE A 234 15.32 11.91 -7.91
N LEU A 235 16.34 11.93 -7.06
CA LEU A 235 17.64 11.31 -7.34
C LEU A 235 17.83 10.06 -6.44
N TRP A 236 17.97 8.91 -7.10
CA TRP A 236 18.46 7.68 -6.50
C TRP A 236 19.98 7.65 -6.65
N LEU A 237 20.69 8.04 -5.60
CA LEU A 237 22.16 8.11 -5.57
C LEU A 237 22.72 6.90 -4.81
N ALA A 238 23.28 5.95 -5.55
CA ALA A 238 23.74 4.66 -5.01
C ALA A 238 25.26 4.52 -5.11
N TYR A 239 25.96 4.78 -4.02
CA TYR A 239 27.39 4.54 -3.96
C TYR A 239 27.71 3.04 -3.97
N VAL A 240 28.86 2.65 -4.57
CA VAL A 240 29.45 1.31 -4.38
C VAL A 240 30.20 1.25 -3.05
N ALA A 241 30.69 2.37 -2.54
CA ALA A 241 31.35 2.41 -1.24
C ALA A 241 30.35 2.08 -0.10
N PRO A 242 30.80 1.34 0.91
CA PRO A 242 32.12 0.74 1.14
C PRO A 242 32.33 -0.71 0.65
N HIS A 243 31.56 -1.18 -0.34
CA HIS A 243 31.69 -2.53 -0.91
C HIS A 243 33.11 -2.83 -1.41
N THR A 244 33.47 -4.10 -1.48
CA THR A 244 34.75 -4.54 -2.05
C THR A 244 34.96 -4.13 -3.52
N PRO A 245 36.22 -3.99 -3.99
CA PRO A 245 37.48 -4.32 -3.32
C PRO A 245 37.87 -3.30 -2.24
N PHE A 246 38.39 -3.79 -1.10
CA PHE A 246 38.93 -2.88 -0.09
C PHE A 246 40.21 -2.23 -0.65
N HIS A 247 40.29 -0.92 -0.52
CA HIS A 247 41.32 -0.08 -1.13
C HIS A 247 41.64 1.11 -0.23
N LEU A 248 42.69 1.83 -0.55
CA LEU A 248 43.00 3.12 0.08
C LEU A 248 42.31 4.23 -0.73
N PRO A 249 41.28 4.94 -0.18
CA PRO A 249 40.69 6.09 -0.82
C PRO A 249 41.71 7.25 -0.98
N PRO A 250 41.44 8.27 -1.82
CA PRO A 250 42.23 9.50 -1.86
C PRO A 250 42.41 10.13 -0.48
N ALA A 251 43.62 10.57 -0.17
CA ALA A 251 44.02 10.96 1.19
C ALA A 251 43.20 12.17 1.75
N GLU A 252 42.67 13.00 0.90
CA GLU A 252 41.84 14.14 1.23
C GLU A 252 40.41 13.76 1.63
N LEU A 253 39.98 12.53 1.36
CA LEU A 253 38.62 12.08 1.58
C LEU A 253 38.43 11.28 2.90
N HIS A 254 39.51 10.95 3.61
CA HIS A 254 39.45 10.16 4.85
C HIS A 254 40.45 10.62 5.88
N THR A 255 40.25 10.23 7.15
CA THR A 255 41.14 10.60 8.28
C THR A 255 42.08 9.49 8.69
N GLN A 256 41.97 8.28 8.14
CA GLN A 256 42.71 7.10 8.54
C GLN A 256 44.16 7.16 8.10
N THR A 257 45.08 6.62 8.93
CA THR A 257 46.50 6.49 8.57
C THR A 257 46.77 5.06 8.12
N LEU A 258 46.76 4.86 6.78
CA LEU A 258 46.85 3.54 6.15
C LEU A 258 47.97 3.52 5.13
N SER A 259 48.60 2.36 4.93
CA SER A 259 49.74 2.24 3.99
C SER A 259 49.36 2.04 2.53
N GLY A 260 48.14 1.55 2.26
CA GLY A 260 47.63 1.22 0.94
C GLY A 260 48.26 0.00 0.28
N THR A 261 49.16 -0.72 0.97
CA THR A 261 49.78 -1.94 0.40
C THR A 261 48.82 -3.11 0.44
N GLU A 262 48.85 -4.00 -0.56
CA GLU A 262 48.02 -5.22 -0.58
C GLU A 262 48.15 -6.04 0.71
N ALA A 263 49.38 -6.12 1.27
CA ALA A 263 49.64 -6.84 2.52
C ALA A 263 48.92 -6.21 3.72
N ASP A 264 48.86 -4.89 3.78
CA ASP A 264 48.16 -4.15 4.84
C ASP A 264 46.65 -4.23 4.67
N ILE A 265 46.12 -4.07 3.46
CA ILE A 265 44.72 -4.26 3.12
C ILE A 265 44.22 -5.66 3.52
N ALA A 266 45.05 -6.68 3.21
CA ALA A 266 44.72 -8.06 3.56
C ALA A 266 44.74 -8.31 5.08
N ALA A 267 45.64 -7.65 5.82
CA ALA A 267 45.77 -7.79 7.28
C ALA A 267 44.76 -6.97 8.06
N ASN A 268 44.37 -5.80 7.56
CA ASN A 268 43.53 -4.80 8.24
C ASN A 268 42.32 -4.35 7.41
N PRO A 269 41.54 -5.27 6.81
CA PRO A 269 40.51 -4.91 5.84
C PRO A 269 39.43 -3.97 6.39
N ARG A 270 39.11 -4.07 7.69
CA ARG A 270 38.09 -3.19 8.32
C ARG A 270 38.55 -1.73 8.32
N ALA A 271 39.82 -1.44 8.56
CA ALA A 271 40.32 -0.06 8.54
C ALA A 271 40.15 0.60 7.14
N TYR A 272 40.35 -0.15 6.08
CA TYR A 272 40.12 0.32 4.70
C TYR A 272 38.62 0.46 4.37
N TYR A 273 37.81 -0.45 4.88
CA TYR A 273 36.37 -0.37 4.78
C TYR A 273 35.82 0.88 5.49
N LEU A 274 36.29 1.19 6.70
CA LEU A 274 35.90 2.42 7.41
C LEU A 274 36.41 3.68 6.69
N ALA A 275 37.63 3.65 6.10
CA ALA A 275 38.12 4.75 5.28
C ALA A 275 37.26 5.01 4.04
N ALA A 276 36.71 3.96 3.42
CA ALA A 276 35.79 4.11 2.29
C ALA A 276 34.45 4.74 2.70
N ILE A 277 33.97 4.47 3.93
CA ILE A 277 32.79 5.14 4.49
C ILE A 277 33.08 6.64 4.72
N GLU A 278 34.27 6.98 5.29
CA GLU A 278 34.68 8.37 5.48
C GLU A 278 34.78 9.13 4.14
N ALA A 279 35.34 8.46 3.11
CA ALA A 279 35.43 9.04 1.78
C ALA A 279 34.05 9.28 1.16
N MET A 280 33.11 8.37 1.32
CA MET A 280 31.73 8.54 0.88
C MET A 280 31.04 9.70 1.63
N ASP A 281 31.20 9.79 2.97
CA ASP A 281 30.65 10.90 3.77
C ASP A 281 31.18 12.25 3.32
N THR A 282 32.48 12.33 2.99
CA THR A 282 33.11 13.55 2.46
C THR A 282 32.51 13.94 1.11
N GLU A 283 32.30 12.97 0.22
CA GLU A 283 31.67 13.19 -1.08
C GLU A 283 30.20 13.60 -0.97
N ILE A 284 29.44 13.02 -0.05
CA ILE A 284 28.07 13.46 0.27
C ILE A 284 28.11 14.91 0.75
N GLY A 285 29.06 15.28 1.63
CA GLY A 285 29.25 16.66 2.09
C GLY A 285 29.60 17.61 0.95
N ARG A 286 30.39 17.16 -0.03
CA ARG A 286 30.72 17.94 -1.23
C ARG A 286 29.48 18.16 -2.09
N LEU A 287 28.68 17.13 -2.35
CA LEU A 287 27.41 17.25 -3.08
C LEU A 287 26.48 18.28 -2.44
N LEU A 288 26.21 18.11 -1.15
CA LEU A 288 25.33 19.04 -0.41
C LEU A 288 25.89 20.47 -0.37
N GLY A 289 27.22 20.61 -0.37
CA GLY A 289 27.90 21.90 -0.39
C GLY A 289 27.85 22.64 -1.73
N THR A 290 27.47 22.01 -2.84
CA THR A 290 27.23 22.67 -4.14
C THR A 290 25.80 23.24 -4.24
N MET A 291 24.86 22.69 -3.50
CA MET A 291 23.47 23.17 -3.50
C MET A 291 23.36 24.53 -2.82
N THR A 292 22.49 25.37 -3.34
CA THR A 292 22.14 26.64 -2.69
C THR A 292 21.34 26.40 -1.40
N GLU A 293 21.29 27.36 -0.49
CA GLU A 293 20.49 27.28 0.73
C GLU A 293 19.01 27.01 0.41
N ALA A 294 18.47 27.65 -0.63
CA ALA A 294 17.08 27.45 -1.05
C ALA A 294 16.81 26.04 -1.62
N GLU A 295 17.77 25.46 -2.32
CA GLU A 295 17.66 24.06 -2.80
C GLU A 295 17.75 23.08 -1.65
N LEU A 296 18.66 23.26 -0.69
CA LEU A 296 18.78 22.44 0.50
C LEU A 296 17.52 22.51 1.36
N ASP A 297 16.97 23.71 1.57
CA ASP A 297 15.74 23.93 2.34
C ASP A 297 14.52 23.27 1.67
N ASN A 298 14.56 23.08 0.34
CA ASN A 298 13.52 22.38 -0.44
C ASN A 298 13.87 20.92 -0.75
N THR A 299 14.93 20.37 -0.17
CA THR A 299 15.33 18.99 -0.44
C THR A 299 15.16 18.11 0.80
N ILE A 300 14.42 17.00 0.64
CA ILE A 300 14.41 15.93 1.64
C ILE A 300 15.51 14.92 1.32
N ILE A 301 16.29 14.54 2.32
CA ILE A 301 17.44 13.65 2.20
C ILE A 301 17.15 12.37 3.00
N LEU A 302 17.14 11.23 2.30
CA LEU A 302 17.01 9.90 2.89
C LEU A 302 18.33 9.16 2.69
N TYR A 303 18.93 8.69 3.77
CA TYR A 303 20.14 7.88 3.75
C TYR A 303 19.85 6.49 4.29
N ILE A 304 20.32 5.44 3.60
CA ILE A 304 20.15 4.04 4.03
C ILE A 304 21.33 3.17 3.60
N GLY A 305 21.71 2.19 4.44
CA GLY A 305 22.54 1.05 4.03
C GLY A 305 21.69 0.00 3.31
N ASP A 306 22.21 -0.65 2.28
CA ASP A 306 21.44 -1.63 1.50
C ASP A 306 21.48 -3.06 2.07
N ASN A 307 22.38 -3.37 2.97
CA ASN A 307 22.46 -4.61 3.77
C ASN A 307 23.49 -4.49 4.89
N GLY A 308 23.57 -5.49 5.74
CA GLY A 308 24.53 -5.52 6.83
C GLY A 308 25.99 -5.59 6.37
N THR A 309 26.90 -5.32 7.30
CA THR A 309 28.36 -5.34 7.07
C THR A 309 28.84 -6.71 6.60
N PRO A 310 29.73 -6.78 5.59
CA PRO A 310 30.29 -8.04 5.10
C PRO A 310 31.05 -8.83 6.18
N GLY A 311 30.90 -10.14 6.16
CA GLY A 311 31.49 -11.05 7.18
C GLY A 311 32.98 -10.93 7.40
N ARG A 312 33.77 -10.40 6.42
CA ARG A 312 35.22 -10.17 6.53
C ARG A 312 35.54 -8.94 7.38
N VAL A 313 34.65 -7.96 7.48
CA VAL A 313 34.87 -6.65 8.11
C VAL A 313 33.86 -6.30 9.21
N VAL A 314 32.86 -7.15 9.46
CA VAL A 314 31.90 -6.96 10.54
C VAL A 314 32.59 -7.01 11.90
N ASP A 315 32.18 -6.17 12.84
CA ASP A 315 32.64 -6.24 14.21
C ASP A 315 32.00 -7.44 14.93
N ARG A 316 32.79 -8.50 15.08
CA ARG A 316 32.35 -9.74 15.74
C ARG A 316 32.08 -9.60 17.23
N SER A 317 32.47 -8.50 17.85
CA SER A 317 32.08 -8.21 19.23
C SER A 317 30.66 -7.68 19.34
N VAL A 318 30.11 -7.14 18.24
CA VAL A 318 28.73 -6.70 18.11
C VAL A 318 27.88 -7.84 17.54
N TYR A 319 28.16 -8.23 16.31
CA TYR A 319 27.42 -9.30 15.64
C TYR A 319 28.26 -10.59 15.55
N GLY A 320 28.15 -11.43 16.60
CA GLY A 320 28.92 -12.67 16.71
C GLY A 320 28.81 -13.56 15.49
N ASN A 321 27.58 -13.83 15.03
CA ASN A 321 27.28 -14.69 13.88
C ASN A 321 26.59 -13.96 12.72
N GLY A 322 26.11 -12.74 12.93
CA GLY A 322 25.33 -11.97 11.95
C GLY A 322 26.24 -11.16 11.02
N SER A 323 25.89 -11.06 9.74
CA SER A 323 26.55 -10.21 8.74
C SER A 323 25.74 -10.20 7.46
N LYS A 324 26.13 -9.41 6.45
CA LYS A 324 25.62 -9.52 5.08
C LYS A 324 25.37 -10.97 4.68
N GLY A 325 24.28 -11.26 4.02
CA GLY A 325 23.88 -12.61 3.59
C GLY A 325 23.22 -13.45 4.69
N SER A 326 22.84 -12.87 5.84
CA SER A 326 22.11 -13.57 6.90
C SER A 326 20.78 -12.91 7.22
N LEU A 327 19.81 -13.72 7.68
CA LEU A 327 18.50 -13.25 8.14
C LEU A 327 18.51 -12.73 9.60
N THR A 328 19.71 -12.61 10.21
CA THR A 328 19.90 -12.04 11.55
C THR A 328 19.95 -10.52 11.50
N GLU A 329 19.84 -9.84 12.67
CA GLU A 329 19.94 -8.37 12.74
C GLU A 329 21.24 -7.82 12.12
N GLY A 330 22.34 -8.55 12.20
CA GLY A 330 23.60 -8.16 11.56
C GLY A 330 23.57 -8.18 10.03
N GLY A 331 22.58 -8.84 9.42
CA GLY A 331 22.36 -8.86 7.97
C GLY A 331 21.24 -7.95 7.50
N LEU A 332 20.20 -7.77 8.32
CA LEU A 332 18.97 -7.07 7.95
C LEU A 332 18.91 -5.63 8.45
N ARG A 333 19.33 -5.36 9.68
CA ARG A 333 19.18 -4.05 10.30
C ARG A 333 20.27 -3.11 9.82
N VAL A 334 19.87 -2.01 9.20
CA VAL A 334 20.75 -1.08 8.50
C VAL A 334 20.61 0.35 9.04
N PRO A 335 21.65 1.20 8.86
CA PRO A 335 21.55 2.60 9.21
C PRO A 335 20.56 3.31 8.29
N MET A 336 19.71 4.14 8.88
CA MET A 336 18.75 4.98 8.18
C MET A 336 18.64 6.34 8.87
N VAL A 337 18.79 7.40 8.09
CA VAL A 337 18.66 8.80 8.53
C VAL A 337 17.79 9.55 7.53
N VAL A 338 16.84 10.34 8.02
CA VAL A 338 16.02 11.23 7.17
C VAL A 338 16.11 12.65 7.70
N SER A 339 16.40 13.61 6.81
CA SER A 339 16.63 15.02 7.14
C SER A 339 16.16 15.94 6.02
N GLY A 340 16.04 17.23 6.26
CA GLY A 340 15.72 18.25 5.25
C GLY A 340 14.25 18.65 5.20
N ALA A 341 13.76 18.98 4.01
CA ALA A 341 12.41 19.51 3.79
C ALA A 341 11.32 18.61 4.40
N GLY A 342 10.35 19.20 5.09
CA GLY A 342 9.23 18.46 5.69
C GLY A 342 9.57 17.68 6.98
N VAL A 343 10.85 17.60 7.38
CA VAL A 343 11.26 16.92 8.62
C VAL A 343 11.23 17.91 9.78
N SER A 344 10.13 17.95 10.51
CA SER A 344 10.00 18.86 11.68
C SER A 344 10.55 18.27 12.98
N ARG A 345 10.73 16.95 13.05
CA ARG A 345 11.32 16.22 14.18
C ARG A 345 12.83 16.14 13.98
N GLN A 346 13.59 16.86 14.78
CA GLN A 346 15.05 16.96 14.64
C GLN A 346 15.77 16.40 15.85
N ASN A 347 16.96 15.81 15.63
CA ASN A 347 17.81 15.21 16.65
C ASN A 347 17.06 14.19 17.52
N VAL A 348 16.26 13.36 16.89
CA VAL A 348 15.46 12.30 17.54
C VAL A 348 15.77 10.93 16.99
N ARG A 349 15.45 9.92 17.80
CA ARG A 349 15.47 8.51 17.37
C ARG A 349 14.04 8.02 17.26
N GLU A 350 13.76 7.31 16.16
CA GLU A 350 12.47 6.70 15.87
C GLU A 350 12.58 5.18 16.02
N THR A 351 11.63 4.59 16.72
CA THR A 351 11.60 3.14 16.98
C THR A 351 10.57 2.39 16.14
N ALA A 352 9.83 3.10 15.29
CA ALA A 352 8.92 2.50 14.33
C ALA A 352 9.61 1.43 13.47
N LEU A 353 8.87 0.41 13.11
CA LEU A 353 9.33 -0.62 12.19
C LEU A 353 9.30 -0.07 10.77
N ILE A 354 10.45 -0.03 10.10
CA ILE A 354 10.59 0.41 8.71
C ILE A 354 11.18 -0.72 7.89
N ASN A 355 10.58 -1.00 6.75
CA ASN A 355 11.13 -1.93 5.76
C ASN A 355 11.69 -1.18 4.55
N SER A 356 12.69 -1.74 3.87
CA SER A 356 13.22 -1.15 2.63
C SER A 356 12.15 -0.99 1.54
N SER A 357 11.11 -1.82 1.51
CA SER A 357 9.97 -1.64 0.61
C SER A 357 9.24 -0.31 0.83
N ASP A 358 9.24 0.24 2.05
CA ASP A 358 8.50 1.44 2.43
C ASP A 358 9.00 2.73 1.76
N PHE A 359 10.19 2.69 1.19
CA PHE A 359 10.73 3.81 0.41
C PHE A 359 9.88 4.12 -0.82
N PHE A 360 9.25 3.13 -1.46
CA PHE A 360 8.39 3.35 -2.62
C PHE A 360 7.19 4.26 -2.28
N ALA A 361 6.32 3.82 -1.38
CA ALA A 361 5.15 4.61 -0.99
C ALA A 361 5.52 5.94 -0.32
N THR A 362 6.60 5.95 0.48
CA THR A 362 7.04 7.16 1.15
C THR A 362 7.53 8.22 0.16
N ILE A 363 8.38 7.86 -0.80
CA ILE A 363 8.89 8.78 -1.81
C ILE A 363 7.76 9.26 -2.72
N ALA A 364 6.86 8.37 -3.15
CA ALA A 364 5.68 8.77 -3.91
C ALA A 364 4.81 9.78 -3.14
N ASN A 365 4.54 9.51 -1.87
CA ASN A 365 3.75 10.39 -1.00
C ASN A 365 4.46 11.70 -0.65
N LEU A 366 5.81 11.72 -0.53
CA LEU A 366 6.60 12.94 -0.38
C LEU A 366 6.57 13.80 -1.65
N ALA A 367 6.58 13.16 -2.82
CA ALA A 367 6.48 13.84 -4.11
C ALA A 367 5.09 14.45 -4.35
N GLY A 368 4.07 14.07 -3.60
CA GLY A 368 2.71 14.62 -3.72
C GLY A 368 1.64 13.63 -4.16
N SER A 369 1.99 12.35 -4.40
CA SER A 369 1.00 11.31 -4.62
C SER A 369 0.08 11.15 -3.41
N SER A 370 -1.19 10.85 -3.64
CA SER A 370 -2.15 10.54 -2.58
C SER A 370 -1.97 9.14 -1.99
N VAL A 371 -1.11 8.33 -2.60
CA VAL A 371 -0.91 6.93 -2.21
C VAL A 371 -0.06 6.84 -0.95
N THR A 372 -0.57 6.14 0.07
CA THR A 372 0.13 5.89 1.34
C THR A 372 0.60 4.43 1.48
N ALA A 373 0.06 3.51 0.67
CA ALA A 373 0.48 2.12 0.61
C ALA A 373 0.39 1.58 -0.82
N VAL A 374 1.38 0.78 -1.23
CA VAL A 374 1.48 0.17 -2.57
C VAL A 374 2.21 -1.16 -2.48
N GLY A 375 1.59 -2.25 -2.88
CA GLY A 375 2.19 -3.59 -2.75
C GLY A 375 2.51 -3.90 -1.29
N ASP A 376 3.79 -4.17 -1.00
CA ASP A 376 4.27 -4.42 0.36
C ASP A 376 4.81 -3.14 1.04
N SER A 377 4.67 -1.99 0.38
CA SER A 377 5.18 -0.69 0.83
C SER A 377 4.13 0.09 1.60
N GLN A 378 4.50 0.66 2.73
CA GLN A 378 3.69 1.58 3.54
C GLN A 378 4.47 2.87 3.78
N SER A 379 3.84 4.03 3.56
CA SER A 379 4.48 5.33 3.74
C SER A 379 4.74 5.65 5.22
N PHE A 380 5.97 6.00 5.53
CA PHE A 380 6.36 6.55 6.84
C PHE A 380 6.48 8.08 6.84
N LYS A 381 5.96 8.77 5.82
CA LYS A 381 6.03 10.24 5.69
C LYS A 381 5.54 10.95 6.95
N ASP A 382 4.43 10.51 7.53
CA ASP A 382 3.83 11.18 8.68
C ASP A 382 4.69 11.10 9.94
N LEU A 383 5.52 10.06 10.08
CA LEU A 383 6.53 9.97 11.15
C LEU A 383 7.59 11.08 11.10
N LEU A 384 7.77 11.75 9.96
CA LEU A 384 8.73 12.85 9.82
C LEU A 384 8.30 14.10 10.59
N SER A 385 7.02 14.23 10.89
CA SER A 385 6.44 15.35 11.62
C SER A 385 5.68 14.97 12.89
N ASN A 386 5.15 13.75 12.98
CA ASN A 386 4.33 13.26 14.10
C ASN A 386 4.90 11.94 14.66
N ALA A 387 5.28 11.93 15.93
CA ALA A 387 5.79 10.73 16.60
C ALA A 387 4.71 9.66 16.87
N ASP A 388 3.45 10.06 16.89
CA ASP A 388 2.29 9.21 17.16
C ASP A 388 1.56 8.82 15.85
N ALA A 389 2.25 8.95 14.70
CA ALA A 389 1.69 8.51 13.43
C ALA A 389 1.58 6.97 13.37
N ASP A 390 0.65 6.49 12.56
CA ASP A 390 0.45 5.06 12.34
C ASP A 390 1.73 4.39 11.81
N GLN A 391 1.99 3.19 12.30
CA GLN A 391 3.20 2.42 12.06
C GLN A 391 2.85 1.01 11.60
N ARG A 392 3.83 0.35 10.97
CA ARG A 392 3.73 -1.09 10.71
C ARG A 392 3.73 -1.87 12.02
N ASP A 393 2.87 -2.88 12.11
CA ASP A 393 2.92 -3.89 13.17
C ASP A 393 4.03 -4.91 12.94
N TYR A 394 4.41 -5.13 11.67
CA TYR A 394 5.37 -6.16 11.28
C TYR A 394 6.27 -5.67 10.14
N ILE A 395 7.52 -6.16 10.13
CA ILE A 395 8.42 -6.10 8.98
C ILE A 395 8.87 -7.50 8.59
N TYR A 396 9.17 -7.68 7.30
CA TYR A 396 9.50 -8.96 6.71
C TYR A 396 10.71 -8.83 5.79
N SER A 397 11.49 -9.91 5.68
CA SER A 397 12.59 -10.03 4.72
C SER A 397 12.77 -11.48 4.33
N ASP A 398 13.06 -11.74 3.07
CA ASP A 398 13.35 -13.05 2.52
C ASP A 398 14.64 -13.05 1.71
N PHE A 399 15.19 -14.25 1.53
CA PHE A 399 16.42 -14.46 0.77
C PHE A 399 16.55 -15.93 0.37
N GLU A 400 16.94 -16.20 -0.87
CA GLU A 400 17.12 -17.54 -1.41
C GLU A 400 18.46 -17.68 -2.11
N ALA A 401 19.55 -17.86 -1.34
CA ALA A 401 20.86 -18.17 -1.86
C ALA A 401 21.31 -19.58 -1.45
N ASP A 402 22.30 -20.13 -2.13
CA ASP A 402 22.83 -21.49 -1.88
C ASP A 402 23.18 -21.79 -0.42
N SER A 403 23.58 -20.77 0.36
CA SER A 403 24.06 -20.92 1.74
C SER A 403 23.06 -20.53 2.81
N VAL A 404 22.09 -19.68 2.48
CA VAL A 404 21.04 -19.19 3.39
C VAL A 404 19.77 -18.97 2.58
N SER A 405 18.76 -19.76 2.85
CA SER A 405 17.45 -19.62 2.19
C SER A 405 16.35 -19.67 3.22
N GLY A 406 15.47 -18.68 3.21
CA GLY A 406 14.37 -18.58 4.16
C GLY A 406 13.84 -17.14 4.28
N TRP A 407 13.17 -16.90 5.37
CA TRP A 407 12.59 -15.60 5.67
C TRP A 407 12.69 -15.26 7.15
N ALA A 408 12.59 -13.99 7.44
CA ALA A 408 12.46 -13.45 8.78
C ALA A 408 11.26 -12.49 8.84
N VAL A 409 10.54 -12.54 9.97
CA VAL A 409 9.47 -11.59 10.29
C VAL A 409 9.63 -11.16 11.75
N ARG A 410 9.38 -9.88 12.02
CA ARG A 410 9.37 -9.38 13.40
C ARG A 410 8.20 -8.44 13.63
N ASP A 411 7.74 -8.42 14.88
CA ASP A 411 6.92 -7.36 15.47
C ASP A 411 7.80 -6.39 16.32
N GLY A 412 7.17 -5.61 17.15
CA GLY A 412 7.87 -4.67 18.05
C GLY A 412 8.81 -5.34 19.06
N GLN A 413 8.62 -6.64 19.36
CA GLN A 413 9.39 -7.35 20.37
C GLN A 413 10.08 -8.60 19.83
N TYR A 414 9.36 -9.46 19.12
CA TYR A 414 9.84 -10.78 18.72
C TYR A 414 10.21 -10.84 17.24
N LYS A 415 11.20 -11.65 16.94
CA LYS A 415 11.62 -11.99 15.59
C LYS A 415 11.66 -13.50 15.39
N LEU A 416 10.98 -13.97 14.36
CA LEU A 416 11.02 -15.36 13.90
C LEU A 416 11.82 -15.44 12.61
N ILE A 417 12.82 -16.32 12.57
CA ILE A 417 13.54 -16.71 11.38
C ILE A 417 13.13 -18.14 11.04
N THR A 418 12.77 -18.38 9.78
CA THR A 418 12.45 -19.73 9.27
C THR A 418 13.23 -19.98 8.00
N THR A 419 14.01 -21.05 7.99
CA THR A 419 14.73 -21.52 6.80
C THR A 419 13.83 -22.35 5.90
N LEU A 420 14.17 -22.52 4.61
CA LEU A 420 13.36 -23.32 3.68
C LEU A 420 13.26 -24.80 4.05
N ASP A 421 14.23 -25.34 4.81
CA ASP A 421 14.18 -26.71 5.37
C ASP A 421 13.35 -26.81 6.66
N GLY A 422 12.69 -25.69 7.06
CA GLY A 422 11.75 -25.63 8.19
C GLY A 422 12.40 -25.44 9.56
N GLN A 423 13.71 -25.16 9.63
CA GLN A 423 14.34 -24.80 10.91
C GLN A 423 13.85 -23.41 11.36
N GLN A 424 13.51 -23.27 12.64
CA GLN A 424 13.02 -22.02 13.21
C GLN A 424 13.92 -21.51 14.33
N GLN A 425 14.02 -20.20 14.43
CA GLN A 425 14.69 -19.48 15.53
C GLN A 425 13.81 -18.30 15.95
N LEU A 426 13.59 -18.13 17.25
CA LEU A 426 12.82 -17.02 17.80
C LEU A 426 13.71 -16.21 18.75
N TYR A 427 13.67 -14.89 18.61
CA TYR A 427 14.43 -13.96 19.45
C TYR A 427 13.54 -12.88 20.04
N ASP A 428 13.84 -12.45 21.27
CA ASP A 428 13.23 -11.28 21.93
C ASP A 428 14.17 -10.08 21.72
N LEU A 429 13.93 -9.28 20.69
CA LEU A 429 14.82 -8.19 20.31
C LEU A 429 14.82 -7.00 21.28
N VAL A 430 13.84 -6.90 22.19
CA VAL A 430 13.84 -5.90 23.26
C VAL A 430 14.86 -6.26 24.35
N ASN A 431 14.96 -7.53 24.71
CA ASN A 431 15.86 -8.01 25.76
C ASN A 431 17.16 -8.63 25.23
N ASP A 432 17.19 -9.02 23.97
CA ASP A 432 18.33 -9.64 23.28
C ASP A 432 18.46 -9.08 21.84
N PRO A 433 18.80 -7.78 21.69
CA PRO A 433 18.86 -7.12 20.37
C PRO A 433 19.98 -7.64 19.45
N LEU A 434 20.87 -8.52 19.95
CA LEU A 434 21.97 -9.12 19.19
C LEU A 434 21.74 -10.62 18.90
N GLU A 435 20.54 -11.14 19.19
CA GLU A 435 20.11 -12.51 18.85
C GLU A 435 21.05 -13.60 19.40
N THR A 436 21.44 -13.46 20.65
CA THR A 436 22.38 -14.38 21.32
C THR A 436 21.68 -15.61 21.92
N ASN A 437 20.36 -15.54 22.14
CA ASN A 437 19.59 -16.56 22.82
C ASN A 437 18.33 -16.97 22.04
N ASN A 438 18.40 -18.09 21.31
CA ASN A 438 17.26 -18.67 20.63
C ASN A 438 16.25 -19.24 21.64
N LEU A 439 15.01 -18.72 21.63
CA LEU A 439 13.93 -19.08 22.56
C LEU A 439 13.23 -20.40 22.18
N ILE A 440 13.41 -20.91 20.94
CA ILE A 440 12.83 -22.18 20.50
C ILE A 440 13.59 -23.35 21.14
N GLY A 441 12.85 -24.24 21.80
CA GLY A 441 13.40 -25.41 22.50
C GLY A 441 13.73 -25.22 23.97
N GLY A 442 13.61 -23.98 24.52
CA GLY A 442 13.93 -23.68 25.91
C GLY A 442 12.77 -23.77 26.92
N SER A 443 11.56 -23.39 26.53
CA SER A 443 10.35 -23.48 27.35
C SER A 443 9.10 -23.43 26.47
N SER A 444 8.02 -24.08 26.93
CA SER A 444 6.75 -24.24 26.17
C SER A 444 5.89 -22.95 26.09
N GLY A 445 6.45 -21.78 26.39
CA GLY A 445 5.69 -20.52 26.48
C GLY A 445 5.58 -19.70 25.21
N TYR A 446 6.30 -20.04 24.12
CA TYR A 446 6.42 -19.19 22.94
C TYR A 446 5.71 -19.74 21.69
N SER A 447 4.97 -20.85 21.78
CA SER A 447 4.28 -21.46 20.63
C SER A 447 3.30 -20.50 19.95
N THR A 448 2.54 -19.73 20.72
CA THR A 448 1.59 -18.74 20.18
C THR A 448 2.30 -17.61 19.41
N VAL A 449 3.42 -17.10 19.92
CA VAL A 449 4.22 -16.07 19.21
C VAL A 449 4.77 -16.60 17.90
N VAL A 450 5.30 -17.83 17.92
CA VAL A 450 5.79 -18.50 16.68
C VAL A 450 4.66 -18.66 15.67
N GLU A 451 3.47 -19.12 16.11
CA GLU A 451 2.29 -19.31 15.26
C GLU A 451 1.82 -17.97 14.66
N GLN A 452 1.77 -16.91 15.46
CA GLN A 452 1.37 -15.58 15.00
C GLN A 452 2.35 -15.03 13.94
N LEU A 453 3.66 -15.02 14.23
CA LEU A 453 4.65 -14.52 13.28
C LEU A 453 4.73 -15.39 12.01
N ALA A 454 4.59 -16.71 12.15
CA ALA A 454 4.53 -17.60 10.98
C ALA A 454 3.27 -17.37 10.12
N ALA A 455 2.15 -17.02 10.73
CA ALA A 455 0.93 -16.66 10.02
C ALA A 455 1.10 -15.39 9.21
N VAL A 456 1.73 -14.35 9.79
CA VAL A 456 2.08 -13.10 9.08
C VAL A 456 2.98 -13.39 7.87
N ALA A 457 4.05 -14.18 8.05
CA ALA A 457 4.93 -14.55 6.96
C ALA A 457 4.21 -15.37 5.88
N THR A 458 3.29 -16.26 6.27
CA THR A 458 2.47 -17.04 5.34
C THR A 458 1.55 -16.14 4.53
N MET A 459 0.93 -15.15 5.17
CA MET A 459 0.11 -14.13 4.53
C MET A 459 0.92 -13.39 3.45
N ILE A 460 2.06 -12.82 3.81
CA ILE A 460 2.95 -12.10 2.90
C ILE A 460 3.38 -12.96 1.70
N ARG A 461 3.73 -14.22 1.94
CA ARG A 461 4.22 -15.15 0.91
C ARG A 461 3.12 -15.73 0.02
N ASN A 462 1.87 -15.64 0.42
CA ASN A 462 0.71 -16.07 -0.38
C ASN A 462 0.07 -14.93 -1.17
N THR A 463 0.48 -13.69 -0.95
CA THR A 463 0.15 -12.58 -1.82
C THR A 463 0.91 -12.78 -3.13
N ASP A 464 0.26 -13.46 -4.03
CA ASP A 464 0.48 -13.56 -5.48
C ASP A 464 1.71 -14.29 -6.04
N ASN A 465 1.44 -15.51 -6.49
CA ASN A 465 2.14 -16.12 -7.63
C ASN A 465 1.40 -15.71 -8.92
N GLY A 466 1.69 -14.60 -9.40
CA GLY A 466 1.05 -14.00 -10.41
C GLY A 466 1.08 -13.88 -11.75
N GLY A 467 1.30 -13.23 -12.61
CA GLY A 467 1.12 -13.15 -14.04
C GLY A 467 0.74 -11.75 -14.52
N GLU A 468 1.60 -11.20 -15.30
CA GLU A 468 1.41 -10.16 -16.32
C GLU A 468 0.38 -9.04 -16.01
N GLY A 469 0.84 -7.89 -15.57
CA GLY A 469 0.11 -6.63 -15.79
C GLY A 469 -0.93 -6.25 -14.76
N GLU A 470 -0.82 -6.68 -13.47
CA GLU A 470 -1.79 -6.29 -12.45
C GLU A 470 -1.51 -4.89 -11.89
N THR A 471 -2.53 -4.05 -11.93
CA THR A 471 -2.67 -2.86 -11.07
C THR A 471 -2.45 -3.28 -9.62
N LEU A 472 -1.54 -2.59 -8.92
CA LEU A 472 -1.28 -2.81 -7.50
C LEU A 472 -2.60 -2.81 -6.71
N ALA A 473 -2.78 -3.82 -5.84
CA ALA A 473 -3.99 -3.89 -5.02
C ALA A 473 -4.01 -2.74 -4.01
N ILE A 474 -5.14 -2.05 -3.93
CA ILE A 474 -5.37 -0.97 -2.98
C ILE A 474 -5.57 -1.59 -1.59
N ASP A 475 -4.77 -1.21 -0.62
CA ASP A 475 -4.97 -1.66 0.76
C ASP A 475 -6.14 -0.87 1.38
N ILE A 476 -7.15 -1.60 1.83
CA ILE A 476 -8.35 -1.06 2.47
C ILE A 476 -8.48 -1.49 3.93
N THR A 477 -7.39 -1.94 4.56
CA THR A 477 -7.40 -2.39 5.96
C THR A 477 -7.86 -1.26 6.90
N GLY A 478 -8.98 -1.47 7.56
CA GLY A 478 -9.57 -0.49 8.46
C GLY A 478 -10.13 0.77 7.78
N ASP A 479 -10.12 0.84 6.45
CA ASP A 479 -10.55 2.02 5.72
C ASP A 479 -12.06 2.27 5.85
N ILE A 480 -12.40 3.53 6.02
CA ILE A 480 -13.74 4.06 5.86
C ILE A 480 -13.92 4.52 4.42
N PHE A 481 -14.88 3.93 3.70
CA PHE A 481 -15.14 4.31 2.32
C PHE A 481 -15.68 5.76 2.23
N THR A 482 -15.29 6.47 1.19
CA THR A 482 -15.67 7.88 0.96
C THR A 482 -16.30 8.12 -0.41
N GLN A 483 -16.01 7.29 -1.40
CA GLN A 483 -16.52 7.42 -2.77
C GLN A 483 -18.02 7.08 -2.83
N ARG A 484 -18.78 7.83 -3.64
CA ARG A 484 -20.24 7.73 -3.69
C ARG A 484 -20.79 7.40 -5.09
N SER A 485 -19.96 7.01 -6.05
CA SER A 485 -20.46 6.65 -7.38
C SER A 485 -21.39 5.42 -7.32
N ALA A 486 -22.49 5.48 -8.03
CA ALA A 486 -23.43 4.36 -8.16
C ALA A 486 -22.99 3.33 -9.22
N ASN A 487 -21.97 3.64 -10.01
CA ASN A 487 -21.50 2.78 -11.09
C ASN A 487 -20.35 1.89 -10.60
N CYS A 488 -20.50 0.58 -10.73
CA CYS A 488 -19.45 -0.37 -10.33
C CYS A 488 -18.17 -0.24 -11.17
N GLU A 489 -18.23 0.36 -12.35
CA GLU A 489 -17.07 0.62 -13.20
C GLU A 489 -16.08 1.63 -12.58
N ASP A 490 -16.56 2.49 -11.68
CA ASP A 490 -15.73 3.48 -10.98
C ASP A 490 -14.93 2.87 -9.80
N TYR A 491 -15.11 1.56 -9.55
CA TYR A 491 -14.42 0.80 -8.51
C TYR A 491 -13.54 -0.31 -9.09
N ILE A 492 -13.24 -0.27 -10.39
CA ILE A 492 -12.38 -1.27 -11.04
C ILE A 492 -10.96 -1.16 -10.46
N ALA A 493 -10.61 -2.14 -9.64
CA ALA A 493 -9.29 -2.30 -9.03
C ALA A 493 -9.17 -3.69 -8.38
N SER A 494 -7.96 -4.02 -7.95
CA SER A 494 -7.73 -5.06 -6.96
C SER A 494 -7.59 -4.40 -5.59
N TYR A 495 -8.23 -4.96 -4.58
CA TYR A 495 -8.22 -4.49 -3.19
C TYR A 495 -7.70 -5.62 -2.29
N GLN A 496 -6.96 -5.24 -1.26
CA GLN A 496 -6.49 -6.15 -0.23
C GLN A 496 -6.79 -5.60 1.16
N SER A 497 -6.85 -6.47 2.16
CA SER A 497 -7.03 -6.07 3.55
C SER A 497 -6.42 -7.10 4.50
N THR A 498 -6.22 -6.69 5.74
CA THR A 498 -5.87 -7.57 6.86
C THR A 498 -6.93 -7.42 7.94
N ALA A 499 -7.38 -8.55 8.51
CA ALA A 499 -8.39 -8.56 9.58
C ALA A 499 -8.06 -9.62 10.62
N MET A 500 -8.31 -9.32 11.89
CA MET A 500 -8.07 -10.25 13.00
C MET A 500 -9.37 -10.84 13.53
N ASP A 501 -9.40 -12.15 13.72
CA ASP A 501 -10.38 -12.79 14.61
C ASP A 501 -9.98 -12.48 16.06
N VAL A 502 -10.62 -11.49 16.66
CA VAL A 502 -10.24 -10.94 17.97
C VAL A 502 -10.29 -12.00 19.07
N PHE A 503 -11.33 -12.84 19.11
CA PHE A 503 -11.43 -13.88 20.14
C PHE A 503 -10.40 -14.99 20.01
N ARG A 504 -9.90 -15.26 18.79
CA ARG A 504 -8.95 -16.33 18.51
C ARG A 504 -7.53 -15.84 18.28
N SER A 505 -7.36 -14.50 18.12
CA SER A 505 -6.09 -13.87 17.79
C SER A 505 -5.45 -14.47 16.52
N VAL A 506 -6.25 -14.63 15.47
CA VAL A 506 -5.82 -15.15 14.17
C VAL A 506 -6.04 -14.10 13.11
N LEU A 507 -4.98 -13.79 12.36
CA LEU A 507 -5.01 -12.85 11.23
C LEU A 507 -5.44 -13.55 9.95
N PHE A 508 -6.17 -12.82 9.12
CA PHE A 508 -6.63 -13.23 7.79
C PHE A 508 -6.32 -12.13 6.78
N SER A 509 -5.98 -12.52 5.55
CA SER A 509 -5.85 -11.61 4.42
C SER A 509 -7.15 -11.57 3.62
N GLY A 510 -7.69 -10.37 3.42
CA GLY A 510 -8.84 -10.13 2.55
C GLY A 510 -8.40 -9.75 1.15
N ASN A 511 -9.18 -10.13 0.15
CA ASN A 511 -9.04 -9.65 -1.22
C ASN A 511 -10.40 -9.44 -1.88
N LEU A 512 -10.45 -8.43 -2.75
CA LEU A 512 -11.55 -8.17 -3.65
C LEU A 512 -10.98 -7.65 -4.96
N THR A 513 -11.35 -8.25 -6.09
CA THR A 513 -11.03 -7.73 -7.41
C THR A 513 -12.32 -7.37 -8.13
N ILE A 514 -12.42 -6.13 -8.61
CA ILE A 514 -13.51 -5.63 -9.43
C ILE A 514 -12.96 -5.39 -10.83
N SER A 515 -13.57 -6.02 -11.82
CA SER A 515 -13.23 -5.86 -13.24
C SER A 515 -14.49 -5.82 -14.09
N THR A 516 -14.40 -5.47 -15.35
CA THR A 516 -15.57 -5.42 -16.25
C THR A 516 -15.40 -6.36 -17.43
N SER A 517 -16.49 -6.99 -17.82
CA SER A 517 -16.59 -7.79 -19.03
C SER A 517 -18.02 -7.84 -19.54
N ALA A 518 -18.23 -7.59 -20.81
CA ALA A 518 -19.52 -7.72 -21.50
C ALA A 518 -20.69 -6.96 -20.83
N GLY A 519 -20.45 -5.74 -20.31
CA GLY A 519 -21.45 -4.90 -19.67
C GLY A 519 -21.84 -5.35 -18.26
N LYS A 520 -20.99 -6.13 -17.61
CA LYS A 520 -21.10 -6.53 -16.22
C LYS A 520 -19.82 -6.24 -15.46
N CYS A 521 -19.94 -5.87 -14.20
CA CYS A 521 -18.84 -5.94 -13.26
C CYS A 521 -18.70 -7.37 -12.73
N GLN A 522 -17.46 -7.86 -12.69
CA GLN A 522 -17.05 -9.12 -12.04
C GLN A 522 -16.54 -8.76 -10.65
N LEU A 523 -17.04 -9.43 -9.62
CA LEU A 523 -16.67 -9.20 -8.22
C LEU A 523 -16.10 -10.51 -7.68
N GLN A 524 -14.78 -10.59 -7.53
CA GLN A 524 -14.08 -11.78 -7.01
C GLN A 524 -13.53 -11.48 -5.63
N SER A 525 -13.84 -12.33 -4.63
CA SER A 525 -13.41 -12.11 -3.25
C SER A 525 -13.23 -13.41 -2.49
N ASN A 526 -12.33 -13.41 -1.49
CA ASN A 526 -12.19 -14.49 -0.53
C ASN A 526 -13.07 -14.36 0.73
N GLY A 527 -13.89 -13.29 0.82
CA GLY A 527 -14.88 -13.12 1.90
C GLY A 527 -14.33 -12.77 3.27
N VAL A 528 -13.08 -12.32 3.34
CA VAL A 528 -12.45 -11.79 4.55
C VAL A 528 -12.70 -10.29 4.62
N PRO A 529 -13.17 -9.74 5.77
CA PRO A 529 -13.45 -8.30 5.89
C PRO A 529 -12.18 -7.43 5.90
N ASN A 530 -12.36 -6.12 5.76
CA ASN A 530 -11.29 -5.13 5.88
C ASN A 530 -11.09 -4.60 7.32
N HIS A 531 -11.71 -5.18 8.30
CA HIS A 531 -11.71 -4.78 9.69
C HIS A 531 -11.66 -6.02 10.60
N ASP A 532 -11.21 -5.86 11.83
CA ASP A 532 -11.26 -6.90 12.84
C ASP A 532 -12.68 -7.40 13.05
N PHE A 533 -12.83 -8.66 13.40
CA PHE A 533 -14.13 -9.31 13.53
C PHE A 533 -14.16 -10.28 14.73
N ASN A 534 -15.34 -10.86 15.00
CA ASN A 534 -15.55 -11.76 16.15
C ASN A 534 -15.19 -11.07 17.48
N ASP A 535 -15.49 -9.77 17.58
CA ASP A 535 -15.22 -8.90 18.72
C ASP A 535 -16.46 -8.62 19.60
N GLY A 536 -17.54 -9.37 19.37
CA GLY A 536 -18.80 -9.23 20.08
C GLY A 536 -18.74 -9.73 21.54
N GLN A 537 -19.91 -9.87 22.17
CA GLN A 537 -20.00 -10.34 23.57
C GLN A 537 -19.63 -11.83 23.75
N GLN A 538 -19.66 -12.62 22.72
CA GLN A 538 -19.37 -14.07 22.71
C GLN A 538 -18.69 -14.43 21.38
N SER A 539 -17.68 -15.29 21.46
CA SER A 539 -17.04 -15.85 20.28
C SER A 539 -18.02 -16.54 19.34
N PHE A 540 -17.78 -16.44 18.04
CA PHE A 540 -18.53 -17.19 17.05
C PHE A 540 -18.43 -18.71 17.28
N PRO A 541 -19.47 -19.48 16.96
CA PRO A 541 -19.43 -20.93 17.06
C PRO A 541 -18.55 -21.57 15.97
N ASN A 542 -18.35 -20.88 14.84
CA ASN A 542 -17.62 -21.35 13.67
C ASN A 542 -16.38 -20.47 13.44
N ASN A 543 -15.34 -21.05 12.82
CA ASN A 543 -14.15 -20.34 12.40
C ASN A 543 -14.36 -19.77 11.00
N LEU A 544 -13.79 -18.60 10.73
CA LEU A 544 -13.69 -18.07 9.38
C LEU A 544 -12.77 -18.98 8.54
N SER A 545 -13.14 -19.20 7.31
CA SER A 545 -12.28 -19.74 6.26
C SER A 545 -12.46 -18.94 5.00
N GLU A 546 -11.39 -18.75 4.25
CA GLU A 546 -11.44 -18.09 2.96
C GLU A 546 -12.41 -18.77 2.02
N GLN A 547 -13.11 -17.97 1.24
CA GLN A 547 -14.10 -18.39 0.25
C GLN A 547 -13.55 -18.12 -1.17
N ALA A 548 -14.28 -18.52 -2.19
CA ALA A 548 -13.95 -18.21 -3.58
C ALA A 548 -15.19 -17.62 -4.27
N TYR A 549 -15.57 -16.40 -3.86
CA TYR A 549 -16.72 -15.72 -4.47
C TYR A 549 -16.37 -15.23 -5.86
N ASN A 550 -17.32 -15.35 -6.78
CA ASN A 550 -17.20 -14.86 -8.14
C ASN A 550 -18.59 -14.40 -8.62
N TYR A 551 -18.98 -13.21 -8.21
CA TYR A 551 -20.26 -12.63 -8.53
C TYR A 551 -20.20 -11.73 -9.76
N GLN A 552 -21.34 -11.54 -10.40
CA GLN A 552 -21.51 -10.64 -11.54
C GLN A 552 -22.71 -9.74 -11.28
N ILE A 553 -22.55 -8.45 -11.60
CA ILE A 553 -23.66 -7.49 -11.58
C ILE A 553 -23.68 -6.70 -12.88
N THR A 554 -24.86 -6.28 -13.31
CA THR A 554 -24.97 -5.41 -14.50
C THR A 554 -24.45 -4.01 -14.20
N THR A 555 -23.77 -3.38 -15.17
CA THR A 555 -23.36 -1.95 -15.10
C THR A 555 -24.53 -0.99 -15.28
N SER A 556 -25.72 -1.48 -15.68
CA SER A 556 -26.92 -0.70 -15.92
C SER A 556 -28.15 -1.39 -15.31
N PRO A 557 -28.31 -1.34 -13.98
CA PRO A 557 -29.44 -1.99 -13.30
C PRO A 557 -30.78 -1.34 -13.71
N VAL A 558 -31.80 -2.18 -13.86
CA VAL A 558 -33.16 -1.75 -14.22
C VAL A 558 -34.19 -2.39 -13.29
N PHE A 559 -35.27 -1.66 -13.02
CA PHE A 559 -36.38 -2.18 -12.22
C PHE A 559 -37.02 -3.38 -12.92
N ALA A 560 -37.25 -4.43 -12.16
CA ALA A 560 -38.07 -5.55 -12.59
C ALA A 560 -39.56 -5.15 -12.54
N SER A 561 -40.40 -5.87 -13.26
CA SER A 561 -41.87 -5.61 -13.22
C SER A 561 -42.52 -5.91 -11.87
N THR A 562 -41.86 -6.71 -11.05
CA THR A 562 -42.22 -7.05 -9.68
C THR A 562 -40.95 -7.20 -8.86
N ASN A 563 -40.96 -6.79 -7.60
CA ASN A 563 -39.81 -6.95 -6.72
C ASN A 563 -39.43 -8.42 -6.55
N THR A 564 -38.13 -8.70 -6.52
CA THR A 564 -37.58 -10.04 -6.28
C THR A 564 -37.46 -10.27 -4.78
N ALA A 565 -38.17 -11.28 -4.25
CA ALA A 565 -38.07 -11.64 -2.82
C ALA A 565 -36.69 -12.25 -2.50
N LEU A 566 -36.16 -11.95 -1.31
CA LEU A 566 -34.97 -12.62 -0.78
C LEU A 566 -35.29 -14.10 -0.52
N ALA A 567 -34.30 -14.98 -0.68
CA ALA A 567 -34.45 -16.41 -0.46
C ALA A 567 -33.24 -17.00 0.28
N ILE A 568 -33.48 -18.02 1.10
CA ILE A 568 -32.41 -18.81 1.72
C ILE A 568 -31.60 -19.53 0.64
N GLY A 569 -30.30 -19.47 0.76
CA GLY A 569 -29.36 -20.07 -0.19
C GLY A 569 -28.90 -19.10 -1.30
N ASN A 570 -29.49 -17.90 -1.35
CA ASN A 570 -29.04 -16.86 -2.25
C ASN A 570 -28.33 -15.75 -1.47
N ASP A 571 -27.18 -15.34 -1.94
CA ASP A 571 -26.49 -14.18 -1.39
C ASP A 571 -27.19 -12.88 -1.94
N ASN A 572 -27.34 -11.89 -1.08
CA ASN A 572 -28.18 -10.71 -1.42
C ASN A 572 -27.37 -9.56 -2.03
N GLY A 573 -26.05 -9.61 -1.97
CA GLY A 573 -25.11 -8.63 -2.51
C GLY A 573 -23.70 -8.87 -2.00
N LEU A 574 -22.78 -8.01 -2.44
CA LEU A 574 -21.38 -7.98 -1.98
C LEU A 574 -21.01 -6.56 -1.57
N MET A 575 -20.41 -6.42 -0.40
CA MET A 575 -19.85 -5.17 0.08
C MET A 575 -18.49 -4.89 -0.56
N LEU A 576 -18.06 -3.61 -0.62
CA LEU A 576 -16.76 -3.20 -1.19
C LEU A 576 -15.54 -3.69 -0.38
N ASN A 577 -15.75 -4.24 0.80
CA ASN A 577 -14.70 -4.95 1.55
C ASN A 577 -14.67 -6.46 1.26
N GLY A 578 -15.36 -6.92 0.23
CA GLY A 578 -15.36 -8.32 -0.22
C GLY A 578 -16.27 -9.26 0.58
N VAL A 579 -17.03 -8.77 1.56
CA VAL A 579 -17.92 -9.59 2.39
C VAL A 579 -19.32 -9.63 1.79
N LYS A 580 -19.89 -10.81 1.70
CA LYS A 580 -21.25 -11.01 1.20
C LYS A 580 -22.33 -10.54 2.19
N ILE A 581 -23.50 -10.26 1.66
CA ILE A 581 -24.71 -9.97 2.41
C ILE A 581 -25.63 -11.19 2.38
N ASP A 582 -26.02 -11.70 3.57
CA ASP A 582 -26.98 -12.79 3.71
C ASP A 582 -27.94 -12.46 4.86
N LEU A 583 -29.11 -11.92 4.51
CA LEU A 583 -30.03 -11.28 5.44
C LEU A 583 -31.01 -12.25 6.11
N LEU A 584 -31.09 -13.51 5.66
CA LEU A 584 -32.09 -14.44 6.15
C LEU A 584 -31.47 -15.54 7.02
N ALA A 585 -31.96 -15.69 8.24
CA ALA A 585 -31.65 -16.86 9.04
C ALA A 585 -32.39 -18.11 8.53
N ALA A 586 -31.69 -19.23 8.41
CA ALA A 586 -32.30 -20.54 8.13
C ALA A 586 -33.02 -21.12 9.38
N ALA A 587 -33.68 -20.26 10.17
CA ALA A 587 -34.29 -20.56 11.45
C ALA A 587 -35.71 -20.02 11.49
N CYS A 588 -36.70 -20.88 11.80
CA CYS A 588 -38.13 -20.52 11.97
C CYS A 588 -38.69 -21.13 13.24
N PHE A 589 -39.68 -20.46 13.82
CA PHE A 589 -40.40 -20.97 14.99
C PHE A 589 -41.04 -22.32 14.71
N ALA A 590 -40.86 -23.27 15.64
CA ALA A 590 -41.38 -24.65 15.58
C ALA A 590 -40.93 -25.45 14.36
N VAL A 591 -39.78 -25.09 13.76
CA VAL A 591 -39.14 -25.89 12.70
C VAL A 591 -37.79 -26.40 13.18
N GLY A 592 -37.62 -27.72 13.18
CA GLY A 592 -36.36 -28.38 13.60
C GLY A 592 -35.96 -28.02 15.02
N ASP A 593 -34.72 -27.52 15.17
CA ASP A 593 -34.17 -27.05 16.43
C ASP A 593 -34.33 -25.53 16.63
N GLU A 594 -35.08 -24.87 15.73
CA GLU A 594 -35.29 -23.42 15.69
C GLU A 594 -34.00 -22.60 15.48
N LYS A 595 -32.90 -23.25 15.07
CA LYS A 595 -31.62 -22.61 14.76
C LYS A 595 -31.18 -22.84 13.32
N THR A 596 -31.55 -24.02 12.77
CA THR A 596 -31.18 -24.40 11.41
C THR A 596 -32.32 -25.20 10.74
N GLY A 597 -32.23 -25.36 9.41
CA GLY A 597 -33.11 -26.28 8.66
C GLY A 597 -34.43 -25.67 8.15
N CYS A 598 -34.67 -24.38 8.38
CA CYS A 598 -35.82 -23.67 7.79
C CYS A 598 -35.47 -23.14 6.40
N GLY A 599 -35.37 -24.05 5.40
CA GLY A 599 -35.10 -23.66 4.00
C GLY A 599 -36.37 -23.27 3.20
N ASP A 600 -37.56 -23.64 3.68
CA ASP A 600 -38.83 -23.34 3.02
C ASP A 600 -39.23 -21.88 3.26
N MET A 601 -39.27 -21.08 2.18
CA MET A 601 -39.63 -19.66 2.23
C MET A 601 -41.10 -19.41 2.53
N SER A 602 -41.97 -20.41 2.42
CA SER A 602 -43.40 -20.31 2.82
C SER A 602 -43.61 -20.43 4.32
N GLN A 603 -42.58 -20.86 5.08
CA GLN A 603 -42.67 -20.93 6.54
C GLN A 603 -42.72 -19.54 7.16
N PRO A 604 -43.76 -19.21 7.93
CA PRO A 604 -43.84 -17.95 8.68
C PRO A 604 -42.94 -18.02 9.92
N TRP A 605 -42.84 -16.88 10.59
CA TRP A 605 -42.14 -16.73 11.87
C TRP A 605 -40.64 -17.07 11.77
N ARG A 606 -40.03 -16.54 10.70
CA ARG A 606 -38.56 -16.61 10.52
C ARG A 606 -37.90 -15.65 11.51
N PHE A 607 -36.95 -16.17 12.29
CA PHE A 607 -36.22 -15.37 13.25
C PHE A 607 -35.46 -14.22 12.57
N ASP A 608 -35.48 -13.04 13.19
CA ASP A 608 -34.65 -11.91 12.78
C ASP A 608 -33.23 -12.10 13.39
N PRO A 609 -32.16 -12.21 12.58
CA PRO A 609 -30.78 -12.37 13.08
C PRO A 609 -30.33 -11.18 13.94
N MET A 610 -30.86 -9.99 13.68
CA MET A 610 -30.49 -8.77 14.39
C MET A 610 -31.21 -8.57 15.72
N PHE A 611 -32.25 -9.38 16.03
CA PHE A 611 -32.88 -9.29 17.33
C PHE A 611 -32.05 -9.97 18.42
N PRO A 612 -31.51 -9.21 19.41
CA PRO A 612 -30.47 -9.73 20.31
C PRO A 612 -30.83 -10.98 21.08
N ALA A 613 -32.11 -11.14 21.47
CA ALA A 613 -32.59 -12.30 22.23
C ALA A 613 -32.56 -13.61 21.40
N ASN A 614 -32.49 -13.51 20.06
CA ASN A 614 -32.41 -14.67 19.18
C ASN A 614 -31.04 -15.38 19.23
N GLY A 615 -30.00 -14.68 19.73
CA GLY A 615 -28.72 -15.28 20.06
C GLY A 615 -27.92 -15.78 18.85
N PHE A 616 -27.99 -15.11 17.70
CA PHE A 616 -27.20 -15.44 16.50
C PHE A 616 -25.72 -15.04 16.62
N ARG A 617 -25.33 -14.36 17.73
CA ARG A 617 -23.94 -14.00 18.04
C ARG A 617 -23.26 -13.18 16.95
N VAL A 618 -23.92 -12.13 16.51
CA VAL A 618 -23.27 -11.14 15.64
C VAL A 618 -22.20 -10.34 16.42
N ASP A 619 -21.15 -9.94 15.74
CA ASP A 619 -20.09 -9.08 16.28
C ASP A 619 -20.49 -7.58 16.30
N SER A 620 -19.55 -6.69 16.58
CA SER A 620 -19.78 -5.24 16.60
C SER A 620 -20.15 -4.67 15.23
N HIS A 621 -19.93 -5.43 14.16
CA HIS A 621 -20.21 -5.08 12.76
C HIS A 621 -21.47 -5.75 12.21
N ASN A 622 -22.30 -6.36 13.07
CA ASN A 622 -23.55 -7.01 12.70
C ASN A 622 -23.40 -8.19 11.73
N ALA A 623 -22.33 -8.92 11.87
CA ALA A 623 -21.98 -10.07 11.06
C ALA A 623 -21.58 -11.27 11.90
N HIS A 624 -21.53 -12.47 11.32
CA HIS A 624 -21.00 -13.66 11.92
C HIS A 624 -20.54 -14.71 10.89
N VAL A 625 -19.95 -15.82 11.35
CA VAL A 625 -19.45 -16.90 10.51
C VAL A 625 -20.42 -18.08 10.45
N GLN A 626 -20.82 -18.47 9.23
CA GLN A 626 -21.63 -19.66 8.95
C GLN A 626 -20.84 -20.98 9.18
N PRO A 627 -21.49 -22.15 9.24
CA PRO A 627 -20.81 -23.44 9.40
C PRO A 627 -19.80 -23.79 8.30
N ASN A 628 -19.93 -23.21 7.10
CA ASN A 628 -18.98 -23.36 5.98
C ASN A 628 -17.78 -22.41 6.06
N GLY A 629 -17.68 -21.62 7.13
CA GLY A 629 -16.60 -20.65 7.31
C GLY A 629 -16.82 -19.27 6.67
N SER A 630 -17.98 -19.03 6.05
CA SER A 630 -18.30 -17.76 5.39
C SER A 630 -18.71 -16.70 6.41
N TYR A 631 -18.00 -15.58 6.47
CA TYR A 631 -18.39 -14.36 7.19
C TYR A 631 -19.39 -13.56 6.34
N HIS A 632 -20.44 -13.01 6.95
CA HIS A 632 -21.50 -12.28 6.23
C HIS A 632 -22.23 -11.29 7.11
N TYR A 633 -22.72 -10.21 6.49
CA TYR A 633 -23.50 -9.17 7.16
C TYR A 633 -25.00 -9.49 7.20
N HIS A 634 -25.62 -9.23 8.36
CA HIS A 634 -27.05 -9.17 8.57
C HIS A 634 -27.60 -7.75 8.75
N GLY A 635 -26.75 -6.80 9.06
CA GLY A 635 -27.11 -5.41 9.34
C GLY A 635 -25.99 -4.43 8.99
N THR A 636 -26.01 -3.26 9.58
CA THR A 636 -25.09 -2.16 9.34
C THR A 636 -23.63 -2.60 9.50
N PRO A 637 -22.79 -2.52 8.45
CA PRO A 637 -21.35 -2.79 8.53
C PRO A 637 -20.62 -1.59 9.12
N ASN A 638 -20.59 -1.48 10.45
CA ASN A 638 -20.20 -0.27 11.18
C ASN A 638 -18.75 0.20 10.89
N ALA A 639 -17.89 -0.67 10.37
CA ALA A 639 -16.51 -0.31 10.03
C ALA A 639 -16.35 0.34 8.65
N MET A 640 -17.35 0.31 7.78
CA MET A 640 -17.19 0.71 6.39
C MET A 640 -17.51 2.19 6.11
N PHE A 641 -18.19 2.87 7.01
CA PHE A 641 -18.54 4.30 6.88
C PHE A 641 -18.75 4.94 8.23
N ALA A 642 -18.57 6.27 8.31
CA ALA A 642 -18.68 7.01 9.56
C ALA A 642 -20.13 7.00 10.10
N ALA A 643 -20.29 6.65 11.38
CA ALA A 643 -21.61 6.54 12.04
C ALA A 643 -22.27 7.91 12.33
N ASP A 644 -21.45 8.94 12.59
CA ASP A 644 -21.88 10.31 12.94
C ASP A 644 -21.16 11.31 12.02
N THR A 645 -21.81 11.70 10.93
CA THR A 645 -21.23 12.64 9.99
C THR A 645 -22.25 13.65 9.49
N ALA A 646 -21.80 14.86 9.17
CA ALA A 646 -22.58 15.90 8.49
C ALA A 646 -22.48 15.82 6.96
N VAL A 647 -21.91 14.74 6.42
CA VAL A 647 -21.78 14.48 5.00
C VAL A 647 -22.54 13.21 4.62
N GLU A 648 -22.94 13.12 3.37
CA GLU A 648 -23.62 11.93 2.84
C GLU A 648 -22.73 10.68 2.95
N SER A 649 -23.35 9.53 3.22
CA SER A 649 -22.63 8.26 3.27
C SER A 649 -22.11 7.84 1.90
N PRO A 650 -20.96 7.16 1.86
CA PRO A 650 -20.41 6.58 0.64
C PRO A 650 -21.25 5.41 0.13
N LEU A 651 -20.90 4.94 -1.07
CA LEU A 651 -21.25 3.60 -1.50
C LEU A 651 -20.48 2.58 -0.64
N VAL A 652 -21.17 1.55 -0.16
CA VAL A 652 -20.57 0.49 0.66
C VAL A 652 -20.66 -0.89 0.00
N GLY A 653 -21.41 -1.04 -1.10
CA GLY A 653 -21.54 -2.30 -1.79
C GLY A 653 -22.55 -2.26 -2.94
N PHE A 654 -22.75 -3.41 -3.55
CA PHE A 654 -23.72 -3.62 -4.61
C PHE A 654 -24.64 -4.79 -4.28
N ALA A 655 -25.93 -4.59 -4.49
CA ALA A 655 -26.94 -5.64 -4.35
C ALA A 655 -26.83 -6.64 -5.54
N ALA A 656 -27.37 -7.83 -5.35
CA ALA A 656 -27.35 -8.90 -6.34
C ALA A 656 -28.07 -8.56 -7.66
N ASP A 657 -28.87 -7.51 -7.70
CA ASP A 657 -29.54 -6.97 -8.89
C ASP A 657 -28.77 -5.80 -9.55
N GLY A 658 -27.59 -5.46 -9.02
CA GLY A 658 -26.69 -4.43 -9.54
C GLY A 658 -26.96 -3.03 -9.01
N PHE A 659 -28.02 -2.78 -8.26
CA PHE A 659 -28.24 -1.47 -7.65
C PHE A 659 -27.24 -1.21 -6.51
N PRO A 660 -26.78 0.05 -6.35
CA PRO A 660 -25.84 0.44 -5.30
C PRO A 660 -26.46 0.32 -3.90
N ILE A 661 -25.60 0.08 -2.90
CA ILE A 661 -25.96 0.12 -1.48
C ILE A 661 -25.17 1.26 -0.85
N PHE A 662 -25.84 2.26 -0.35
CA PHE A 662 -25.25 3.41 0.34
C PHE A 662 -25.33 3.23 1.87
N GLY A 663 -24.44 3.90 2.60
CA GLY A 663 -24.58 4.01 4.05
C GLY A 663 -25.85 4.80 4.45
N SER A 664 -25.95 5.17 5.73
CA SER A 664 -27.23 5.64 6.29
C SER A 664 -27.58 7.09 5.98
N TRP A 665 -26.59 7.94 5.62
CA TRP A 665 -26.79 9.39 5.51
C TRP A 665 -26.99 9.83 4.06
N PHE A 666 -27.96 10.75 3.84
CA PHE A 666 -28.21 11.35 2.53
C PHE A 666 -28.53 12.84 2.67
N ASP A 667 -28.41 13.62 1.60
CA ASP A 667 -28.83 15.02 1.56
C ASP A 667 -30.34 15.12 1.27
N ASP A 668 -31.08 15.66 2.24
CA ASP A 668 -32.48 15.98 2.12
C ASP A 668 -32.62 17.50 1.92
N ASP A 669 -32.58 17.92 0.66
CA ASP A 669 -32.66 19.32 0.23
C ASP A 669 -31.71 20.28 1.00
N GLY A 670 -30.45 19.91 1.12
CA GLY A 670 -29.36 20.69 1.79
C GLY A 670 -29.23 20.39 3.29
N THR A 671 -29.89 19.35 3.79
CA THR A 671 -29.76 18.88 5.17
C THR A 671 -29.37 17.40 5.18
N VAL A 672 -28.14 17.10 5.58
CA VAL A 672 -27.71 15.71 5.71
C VAL A 672 -28.32 15.07 6.95
N ARG A 673 -29.04 13.97 6.76
CA ARG A 673 -29.70 13.18 7.80
C ARG A 673 -29.76 11.70 7.45
N LYS A 674 -30.03 10.87 8.45
CA LYS A 674 -30.20 9.43 8.21
C LYS A 674 -31.50 9.11 7.49
N ALA A 675 -31.46 8.17 6.57
CA ALA A 675 -32.61 7.58 5.91
C ALA A 675 -33.42 6.74 6.90
N LEU A 676 -34.72 6.91 6.88
CA LEU A 676 -35.67 6.23 7.77
C LEU A 676 -36.38 5.11 7.00
N PRO A 677 -36.37 3.86 7.49
CA PRO A 677 -37.11 2.77 6.86
C PRO A 677 -38.61 2.97 7.06
N SER A 678 -39.40 2.50 6.10
CA SER A 678 -40.90 2.57 6.17
C SER A 678 -41.48 1.28 6.78
N TYR A 679 -40.77 0.69 7.71
CA TYR A 679 -41.23 -0.48 8.47
C TYR A 679 -41.46 -0.14 9.94
N ARG A 680 -42.46 -0.78 10.55
CA ARG A 680 -42.70 -0.74 11.99
C ARG A 680 -43.12 -2.11 12.50
N LEU A 681 -43.09 -2.30 13.81
CA LEU A 681 -43.72 -3.45 14.45
C LEU A 681 -45.25 -3.38 14.29
N LYS A 682 -45.86 -4.51 13.97
CA LYS A 682 -47.29 -4.68 14.05
C LYS A 682 -47.77 -4.47 15.47
N THR A 683 -49.04 -4.07 15.65
CA THR A 683 -49.59 -3.84 16.97
C THR A 683 -50.42 -5.01 17.47
N GLY A 684 -50.29 -5.32 18.78
CA GLY A 684 -51.06 -6.39 19.45
C GLY A 684 -50.38 -7.74 19.35
N THR A 685 -51.14 -8.79 19.62
CA THR A 685 -50.67 -10.17 19.71
C THR A 685 -50.60 -10.82 18.33
N ARG A 686 -49.56 -11.65 18.11
CA ARG A 686 -49.34 -12.39 16.85
C ARG A 686 -50.54 -13.18 16.42
N GLN A 687 -50.97 -12.98 15.17
CA GLN A 687 -52.15 -13.60 14.61
C GLN A 687 -51.85 -14.97 14.04
N ALA A 688 -52.79 -15.93 14.22
CA ALA A 688 -52.64 -17.27 13.73
C ALA A 688 -52.52 -17.34 12.20
N VAL A 689 -51.50 -18.05 11.69
CA VAL A 689 -51.36 -18.36 10.27
C VAL A 689 -51.88 -19.78 10.04
N SER A 690 -52.83 -19.92 9.10
CA SER A 690 -53.45 -21.22 8.82
C SER A 690 -52.46 -22.26 8.36
N GLY A 691 -52.43 -23.40 9.03
CA GLY A 691 -51.54 -24.51 8.70
C GLY A 691 -50.19 -24.49 9.44
N TYR A 692 -49.90 -23.43 10.23
CA TYR A 692 -48.63 -23.31 10.93
C TYR A 692 -48.82 -23.07 12.44
N THR A 693 -47.80 -23.46 13.21
CA THR A 693 -47.74 -23.13 14.64
C THR A 693 -47.37 -21.63 14.78
N THR A 694 -48.14 -20.91 15.58
CA THR A 694 -47.95 -19.47 15.81
C THR A 694 -47.27 -19.25 17.16
N PRO A 695 -46.18 -18.46 17.24
CA PRO A 695 -45.55 -18.11 18.50
C PRO A 695 -46.50 -17.23 19.32
N SER A 696 -46.54 -17.44 20.64
CA SER A 696 -47.33 -16.65 21.58
C SER A 696 -46.68 -15.26 21.81
N GLY A 697 -47.46 -14.31 22.31
CA GLY A 697 -47.01 -12.98 22.67
C GLY A 697 -47.30 -11.92 21.62
N ASP A 698 -46.89 -10.70 21.93
CA ASP A 698 -47.05 -9.55 21.05
C ASP A 698 -45.94 -9.51 20.00
N TYR A 699 -46.16 -8.73 18.94
CA TYR A 699 -45.18 -8.43 17.93
C TYR A 699 -44.03 -7.60 18.55
N ASP A 700 -42.86 -8.19 18.77
CA ASP A 700 -41.73 -7.61 19.52
C ASP A 700 -40.42 -7.50 18.70
N GLY A 701 -40.43 -7.96 17.44
CA GLY A 701 -39.28 -7.98 16.56
C GLY A 701 -38.47 -9.29 16.57
N THR A 702 -38.91 -10.29 17.34
CA THR A 702 -38.28 -11.62 17.34
C THR A 702 -38.26 -12.26 15.95
N TYR A 703 -39.32 -12.01 15.18
CA TYR A 703 -39.48 -12.57 13.84
C TYR A 703 -39.61 -11.47 12.79
N ARG A 704 -39.12 -11.74 11.58
CA ARG A 704 -39.30 -10.84 10.43
C ARG A 704 -40.79 -10.57 10.15
N ASP A 705 -41.68 -11.53 10.40
CA ASP A 705 -43.16 -11.41 10.30
C ASP A 705 -43.79 -10.47 11.33
N ASP A 706 -43.04 -10.06 12.34
CA ASP A 706 -43.50 -9.06 13.32
C ASP A 706 -43.61 -7.65 12.74
N TYR A 707 -42.90 -7.41 11.62
CA TYR A 707 -42.88 -6.10 10.98
C TYR A 707 -43.90 -5.98 9.85
N GLU A 708 -44.35 -4.76 9.59
CA GLU A 708 -45.19 -4.37 8.45
C GLU A 708 -44.61 -3.15 7.75
N TYR A 709 -44.67 -3.17 6.41
CA TYR A 709 -44.35 -2.02 5.58
C TYR A 709 -45.54 -1.07 5.55
N ILE A 710 -45.28 0.23 5.66
CA ILE A 710 -46.27 1.30 5.53
C ILE A 710 -45.71 2.36 4.62
N GLU A 711 -46.31 2.51 3.44
CA GLU A 711 -45.91 3.51 2.45
C GLU A 711 -45.93 4.91 3.07
N GLY A 712 -44.82 5.65 2.93
CA GLY A 712 -44.67 7.02 3.43
C GLY A 712 -44.49 7.14 4.96
N LEU A 713 -44.24 6.06 5.69
CA LEU A 713 -43.87 6.10 7.11
C LEU A 713 -42.49 6.70 7.32
N GLY A 714 -41.54 6.33 6.47
CA GLY A 714 -40.17 6.83 6.39
C GLY A 714 -39.84 7.29 4.96
N ASP A 715 -38.57 7.35 4.65
CA ASP A 715 -38.04 7.78 3.35
C ASP A 715 -37.97 6.62 2.35
N LEU A 716 -37.74 5.42 2.87
CA LEU A 716 -37.37 4.24 2.08
C LEU A 716 -38.62 3.45 1.67
N ASP A 717 -38.56 2.86 0.48
CA ASP A 717 -39.61 1.99 -0.04
C ASP A 717 -39.62 0.60 0.64
N GLU A 718 -40.46 -0.31 0.15
CA GLU A 718 -40.61 -1.66 0.69
C GLU A 718 -39.34 -2.52 0.58
N CYS A 719 -38.41 -2.19 -0.34
CA CYS A 719 -37.13 -2.86 -0.48
C CYS A 719 -35.98 -2.15 0.27
N ASN A 720 -36.29 -1.08 1.02
CA ASN A 720 -35.34 -0.25 1.76
C ASN A 720 -34.44 0.61 0.85
N GLY A 721 -34.99 1.08 -0.26
CA GLY A 721 -34.33 1.95 -1.21
C GLY A 721 -35.10 3.23 -1.50
N MET A 722 -34.42 4.19 -2.11
CA MET A 722 -35.02 5.44 -2.61
C MET A 722 -34.18 6.01 -3.75
N GLN A 723 -34.73 7.01 -4.44
CA GLN A 723 -33.97 7.80 -5.41
C GLN A 723 -33.37 9.02 -4.74
N VAL A 724 -32.04 9.21 -4.92
CA VAL A 724 -31.30 10.41 -4.54
C VAL A 724 -30.54 10.88 -5.78
N ASP A 725 -30.66 12.14 -6.16
CA ASP A 725 -30.02 12.74 -7.33
C ASP A 725 -30.30 11.99 -8.67
N GLY A 726 -31.50 11.40 -8.76
CA GLY A 726 -31.92 10.66 -9.95
C GLY A 726 -31.39 9.22 -10.04
N VAL A 727 -30.68 8.76 -9.03
CA VAL A 727 -30.15 7.40 -8.92
C VAL A 727 -30.91 6.64 -7.83
N TYR A 728 -31.41 5.44 -8.16
CA TYR A 728 -31.97 4.55 -7.15
C TYR A 728 -30.85 3.74 -6.48
N GLY A 729 -30.91 3.64 -5.15
CA GLY A 729 -30.06 2.78 -4.36
C GLY A 729 -30.73 2.29 -3.09
N TYR A 730 -30.21 1.21 -2.52
CA TYR A 730 -30.57 0.76 -1.18
C TYR A 730 -29.80 1.58 -0.15
N PHE A 731 -30.43 1.84 1.00
CA PHE A 731 -29.81 2.60 2.08
C PHE A 731 -29.78 1.78 3.35
N ILE A 732 -28.59 1.71 3.98
CA ILE A 732 -28.47 1.11 5.29
C ILE A 732 -29.27 1.91 6.32
N SER A 733 -30.03 1.24 7.17
CA SER A 733 -30.88 1.86 8.18
C SER A 733 -30.62 1.27 9.57
N ASP A 734 -30.83 2.08 10.61
CA ASP A 734 -30.65 1.67 12.01
C ASP A 734 -31.72 0.68 12.50
N ALA A 735 -32.80 0.48 11.73
CA ALA A 735 -33.92 -0.38 12.05
C ALA A 735 -34.23 -1.33 10.88
N TYR A 736 -35.07 -2.32 11.15
CA TYR A 736 -35.56 -3.28 10.17
C TYR A 736 -36.04 -2.60 8.87
N PRO A 737 -35.64 -3.05 7.68
CA PRO A 737 -34.93 -4.30 7.37
C PRO A 737 -33.40 -4.17 7.29
N TYR A 738 -32.83 -3.15 7.86
CA TYR A 738 -31.39 -2.84 8.03
C TYR A 738 -30.65 -2.53 6.73
N ILE A 739 -30.60 -3.44 5.75
CA ILE A 739 -29.96 -3.24 4.46
C ILE A 739 -30.99 -3.26 3.34
N MET A 740 -31.71 -4.37 3.16
CA MET A 740 -32.78 -4.48 2.15
C MET A 740 -33.86 -5.48 2.57
N GLY A 741 -35.09 -5.22 2.11
CA GLY A 741 -36.24 -6.10 2.30
C GLY A 741 -36.52 -7.03 1.12
N CYS A 742 -36.17 -6.59 -0.07
CA CYS A 742 -36.28 -7.28 -1.37
C CYS A 742 -35.31 -6.65 -2.38
N LEU A 743 -35.25 -7.18 -3.59
CA LEU A 743 -34.52 -6.56 -4.71
C LEU A 743 -35.51 -5.91 -5.68
N LYS A 744 -35.20 -4.70 -6.14
CA LYS A 744 -36.00 -3.95 -7.14
C LYS A 744 -35.75 -4.43 -8.57
N GLY A 745 -34.58 -4.97 -8.83
CA GLY A 745 -34.19 -5.55 -10.09
C GLY A 745 -34.29 -7.08 -10.09
N GLN A 746 -33.79 -7.66 -11.16
CA GLN A 746 -33.62 -9.10 -11.25
C GLN A 746 -32.24 -9.48 -10.73
N MET A 747 -32.19 -10.40 -9.80
CA MET A 747 -30.95 -10.93 -9.24
C MET A 747 -30.10 -11.62 -10.33
N ASP A 748 -28.82 -11.36 -10.37
CA ASP A 748 -27.89 -12.09 -11.23
C ASP A 748 -27.75 -13.56 -10.75
N PRO A 749 -27.76 -14.54 -11.66
CA PRO A 749 -27.66 -15.96 -11.28
C PRO A 749 -26.39 -16.34 -10.52
N SER A 750 -25.33 -15.54 -10.59
CA SER A 750 -24.08 -15.78 -9.86
C SER A 750 -24.21 -15.72 -8.33
N PHE A 751 -25.30 -15.13 -7.83
CA PHE A 751 -25.62 -15.06 -6.40
C PHE A 751 -26.47 -16.23 -5.87
N ASN A 752 -26.70 -17.26 -6.70
CA ASN A 752 -27.47 -18.45 -6.34
C ASN A 752 -26.60 -19.56 -5.75
#